data_cdc7d038e39bf0b5f5cc4e24af8a3a92
#
_entry.id   cdc7d038e39bf0b5f5cc4e24af8a3a92
#
_cell.length_a   1.000
_cell.length_b   1.000
_cell.length_c   1.000
_cell.angle_alpha   90.00
_cell.angle_beta   90.00
_cell.angle_gamma   90.00
#
_symmetry.space_group_name_H-M   'P 1'
#
loop_
_entity.id
_entity.type
_entity.pdbx_description
1 polymer ?
#
loop_
_entity_poly.entity_id
_entity_poly.type
_entity_poly.pdbx_seq_one_letter_code
_entity_poly.pdbx_strand_id
1 'polypeptide(L)'
;MQRQKQNNSALWLVLGGAFVLRMLLATVTKGYPYDMSCFVAWGEKLLADGPAGFYSDGYFADYPPGYLLILGLVALVRRIFAIPYEAKLTYVLLAMVPSLCDCAAAALVWKIGQEKLPGSRLPLLLAAFVAFDPLLLFDSAVWKQIDGAFALPLLLCFYLLEKRRYLPAALLFGAALAIKPQALLFGPVLAVCFLTAIVQEENRFRAFLRCFGGAALALLPPLALGLPFFGAANLLPGLLEKYAGTAASYPYATINGFNWLAALGGNWTPLENPVLLGITWKQLGFFNILLVTLGLVYLAARSVRAGRFSPLLLAAYYGLGIFTLAHCMHERYMVPGVVLTLLAAARWDDIRLFAVGFGMSLTGFINLCTVYSLTGSDDEWLTSATSSSVAILVGLAETVCFVLLLFGVWDIVANGHTLPLPARMAEAAAPPAAPAPQPKWQRKEILALLALTAATAVVSFAYLGSRTAPQNPLDATGTTLTETVTAEGGTAALWVYPGISYGGRLTVADAAGTTLYEKELDYSTCFSWTSVELYDDAGEVFHITVENAQVFELALRSADGALVPVTGGGALFDEQTAVPEAISQLNSMYFDEIYHGRTGYEQLHCLPVYETTHPPLGKDFIMLGIALFGMTAFGWRFAGTLFGVLLVPLAWCFVRRLTRRPWAAAMAGVLLALDFMRFSQSRLATIDIYGTFFILLGAYCMVWYCQRVLAVGVNGAVLPMALGGLAFGLGCAAKWTGIYAGAGLAVLYLGVLYARWRQGQPGFGREFRTAFLGGIAFYVVLPLSIYIASYLPYWWRDPGFGLADWWRCQVSMYNYHSTLEATHPFESRWYTWLLGLRPVWYYRNAYLPAGLKASIAGMAGPVIWLGGLAALLWLLWRQVSGRGSYAGAGVLILYGTQLIPWMLVSRCTFLYHYFPSSMFCLAALALVLATAQDQRRAKRLGAALCAAALVLFVWYYPALSGLPIAAWRADLLNLLPSFGFY
;
A
#
# COMPACT_ATOMS: atom_id res chain seq x y z
N MET A 1 29.80 -31.95 29.26
CA MET A 1 31.16 -31.64 28.76
C MET A 1 31.41 -32.13 27.32
N GLN A 2 31.16 -33.41 26.96
CA GLN A 2 31.39 -33.88 25.58
C GLN A 2 30.57 -33.15 24.52
N ARG A 3 29.24 -32.93 24.71
CA ARG A 3 28.39 -32.16 23.79
C ARG A 3 28.86 -30.69 23.62
N GLN A 4 29.37 -30.09 24.70
CA GLN A 4 29.88 -28.71 24.66
C GLN A 4 31.18 -28.59 23.87
N LYS A 5 32.07 -29.59 24.01
CA LYS A 5 33.30 -29.68 23.18
C LYS A 5 32.95 -29.88 21.69
N GLN A 6 31.99 -30.75 21.38
CA GLN A 6 31.51 -30.96 20.01
C GLN A 6 30.89 -29.69 19.38
N ASN A 7 30.09 -28.94 20.14
CA ASN A 7 29.52 -27.67 19.68
C ASN A 7 30.59 -26.60 19.43
N ASN A 8 31.62 -26.55 20.23
CA ASN A 8 32.74 -25.62 20.04
C ASN A 8 33.52 -25.93 18.75
N SER A 9 33.82 -27.21 18.50
CA SER A 9 34.50 -27.60 17.24
C SER A 9 33.66 -27.33 16.01
N ALA A 10 32.34 -27.58 16.10
CA ALA A 10 31.39 -27.27 15.02
C ALA A 10 31.30 -25.75 14.75
N LEU A 11 31.34 -24.91 15.79
CA LEU A 11 31.40 -23.46 15.62
C LEU A 11 32.60 -23.02 14.78
N TRP A 12 33.82 -23.52 15.13
CA TRP A 12 35.04 -23.17 14.38
C TRP A 12 34.96 -23.62 12.90
N LEU A 13 34.33 -24.76 12.62
CA LEU A 13 34.09 -25.20 11.23
C LEU A 13 33.12 -24.27 10.50
N VAL A 14 32.03 -23.82 11.15
CA VAL A 14 31.08 -22.86 10.59
C VAL A 14 31.75 -21.53 10.29
N LEU A 15 32.50 -20.96 11.27
CA LEU A 15 33.15 -19.67 11.11
C LEU A 15 34.30 -19.73 10.07
N GLY A 16 35.10 -20.80 10.09
CA GLY A 16 36.17 -21.03 9.10
C GLY A 16 35.59 -21.19 7.68
N GLY A 17 34.55 -22.00 7.54
CA GLY A 17 33.87 -22.18 6.26
C GLY A 17 33.23 -20.87 5.72
N ALA A 18 32.60 -20.08 6.59
CA ALA A 18 32.04 -18.80 6.24
C ALA A 18 33.11 -17.76 5.84
N PHE A 19 34.27 -17.75 6.54
CA PHE A 19 35.39 -16.88 6.20
C PHE A 19 36.00 -17.26 4.85
N VAL A 20 36.25 -18.57 4.64
CA VAL A 20 36.78 -19.07 3.34
C VAL A 20 35.83 -18.72 2.20
N LEU A 21 34.53 -18.90 2.37
CA LEU A 21 33.52 -18.50 1.36
C LEU A 21 33.60 -16.99 1.04
N ARG A 22 33.76 -16.14 2.06
CA ARG A 22 33.90 -14.68 1.86
C ARG A 22 35.19 -14.35 1.07
N MET A 23 36.28 -14.99 1.39
CA MET A 23 37.52 -14.76 0.66
C MET A 23 37.47 -15.26 -0.78
N LEU A 24 36.79 -16.38 -1.04
CA LEU A 24 36.50 -16.86 -2.40
C LEU A 24 35.63 -15.86 -3.17
N LEU A 25 34.53 -15.38 -2.57
CA LEU A 25 33.71 -14.35 -3.16
C LEU A 25 34.48 -13.05 -3.46
N ALA A 26 35.33 -12.63 -2.52
CA ALA A 26 36.20 -11.46 -2.71
C ALA A 26 37.20 -11.59 -3.87
N THR A 27 37.63 -12.82 -4.20
CA THR A 27 38.55 -13.07 -5.35
C THR A 27 37.83 -13.00 -6.70
N VAL A 28 36.52 -13.29 -6.75
CA VAL A 28 35.74 -13.34 -8.01
C VAL A 28 34.92 -12.08 -8.26
N THR A 29 34.83 -11.18 -7.28
CA THR A 29 34.10 -9.91 -7.39
C THR A 29 35.06 -8.71 -7.26
N LYS A 30 34.78 -7.62 -8.00
CA LYS A 30 35.61 -6.39 -7.99
C LYS A 30 35.18 -5.38 -6.90
N GLY A 31 34.03 -5.59 -6.24
CA GLY A 31 33.46 -4.61 -5.31
C GLY A 31 32.67 -3.51 -6.04
N TYR A 32 32.12 -2.57 -5.27
CA TYR A 32 31.45 -1.41 -5.83
C TYR A 32 32.51 -0.41 -6.35
N PRO A 33 32.52 -0.09 -7.66
CA PRO A 33 33.65 0.61 -8.28
C PRO A 33 34.01 1.94 -7.60
N TYR A 34 33.00 2.75 -7.26
CA TYR A 34 33.25 4.06 -6.63
C TYR A 34 33.89 3.91 -5.23
N ASP A 35 33.36 3.00 -4.39
CA ASP A 35 33.93 2.76 -3.06
C ASP A 35 35.34 2.19 -3.13
N MET A 36 35.57 1.27 -4.07
CA MET A 36 36.88 0.64 -4.25
C MET A 36 37.97 1.65 -4.67
N SER A 37 37.63 2.56 -5.60
CA SER A 37 38.51 3.62 -6.02
C SER A 37 38.85 4.58 -4.86
N CYS A 38 37.85 4.98 -4.08
CA CYS A 38 38.04 5.82 -2.89
C CYS A 38 38.90 5.12 -1.84
N PHE A 39 38.61 3.86 -1.50
CA PHE A 39 39.33 3.14 -0.45
C PHE A 39 40.81 2.94 -0.78
N VAL A 40 41.13 2.61 -2.01
CA VAL A 40 42.49 2.51 -2.44
C VAL A 40 43.17 3.88 -2.49
N ALA A 41 42.58 4.90 -3.07
CA ALA A 41 43.11 6.24 -3.13
C ALA A 41 43.35 6.84 -1.73
N TRP A 42 42.44 6.64 -0.79
CA TRP A 42 42.62 7.10 0.59
C TRP A 42 43.78 6.37 1.31
N GLY A 43 43.91 5.07 1.12
CA GLY A 43 45.03 4.32 1.66
C GLY A 43 46.39 4.79 1.11
N GLU A 44 46.49 4.98 -0.21
CA GLU A 44 47.72 5.47 -0.85
C GLU A 44 48.06 6.92 -0.45
N LYS A 45 47.05 7.81 -0.38
CA LYS A 45 47.23 9.20 0.09
C LYS A 45 47.73 9.23 1.54
N LEU A 46 47.16 8.38 2.42
CA LEU A 46 47.56 8.31 3.81
C LEU A 46 49.07 7.89 3.94
N LEU A 47 49.56 6.99 3.07
CA LEU A 47 50.93 6.60 3.04
C LEU A 47 51.88 7.64 2.40
N ALA A 48 51.39 8.42 1.43
CA ALA A 48 52.15 9.44 0.74
C ALA A 48 52.31 10.72 1.57
N ASP A 49 51.19 11.24 2.10
CA ASP A 49 51.14 12.54 2.75
C ASP A 49 51.18 12.45 4.28
N GLY A 50 51.07 11.21 4.82
CA GLY A 50 50.93 10.95 6.23
C GLY A 50 49.58 11.43 6.80
N PRO A 51 49.28 11.11 8.08
CA PRO A 51 47.99 11.48 8.70
C PRO A 51 47.73 13.00 8.70
N ALA A 52 48.78 13.82 8.98
CA ALA A 52 48.61 15.28 9.07
C ALA A 52 48.31 15.95 7.72
N GLY A 53 48.73 15.37 6.60
CA GLY A 53 48.46 15.86 5.24
C GLY A 53 47.23 15.24 4.57
N PHE A 54 46.54 14.32 5.23
CA PHE A 54 45.47 13.55 4.59
C PHE A 54 44.24 14.39 4.25
N TYR A 55 43.69 15.17 5.19
CA TYR A 55 42.53 16.05 5.00
C TYR A 55 42.98 17.41 4.46
N SER A 56 43.50 17.44 3.23
CA SER A 56 43.85 18.69 2.55
C SER A 56 42.60 19.34 1.91
N ASP A 57 42.67 20.66 1.70
CA ASP A 57 41.54 21.42 1.11
C ASP A 57 41.08 20.85 -0.24
N GLY A 58 39.76 20.63 -0.34
CA GLY A 58 39.15 20.10 -1.56
C GLY A 58 39.27 18.60 -1.79
N TYR A 59 39.98 17.85 -0.89
CA TYR A 59 40.07 16.40 -1.05
C TYR A 59 38.87 15.67 -0.44
N PHE A 60 38.17 14.94 -1.26
CA PHE A 60 37.00 14.17 -0.84
C PHE A 60 37.39 12.96 0.02
N ALA A 61 36.99 12.94 1.28
CA ALA A 61 37.05 11.81 2.16
C ALA A 61 35.97 11.95 3.26
N ASP A 62 34.92 11.18 3.20
CA ASP A 62 33.76 11.26 4.10
C ASP A 62 33.88 10.37 5.34
N TYR A 63 34.94 9.56 5.45
CA TYR A 63 35.19 8.70 6.60
C TYR A 63 36.10 9.36 7.66
N PRO A 64 35.85 9.07 8.97
CA PRO A 64 36.69 9.52 10.06
C PRO A 64 38.02 8.69 10.13
N PRO A 65 39.00 9.17 10.93
CA PRO A 65 40.36 8.61 10.99
C PRO A 65 40.47 7.11 11.23
N GLY A 66 39.55 6.50 11.98
CA GLY A 66 39.66 5.09 12.39
C GLY A 66 39.69 4.09 11.24
N TYR A 67 38.85 4.26 10.22
CA TYR A 67 38.87 3.38 9.06
C TYR A 67 40.04 3.70 8.11
N LEU A 68 40.41 4.97 7.99
CA LEU A 68 41.56 5.37 7.18
C LEU A 68 42.86 4.67 7.60
N LEU A 69 43.05 4.42 8.90
CA LEU A 69 44.19 3.67 9.39
C LEU A 69 44.19 2.18 8.94
N ILE A 70 42.99 1.59 8.84
CA ILE A 70 42.82 0.24 8.29
C ILE A 70 43.14 0.24 6.78
N LEU A 71 42.70 1.22 6.04
CA LEU A 71 43.01 1.39 4.60
C LEU A 71 44.50 1.66 4.39
N GLY A 72 45.13 2.46 5.26
CA GLY A 72 46.58 2.68 5.27
C GLY A 72 47.38 1.39 5.50
N LEU A 73 46.89 0.49 6.39
CA LEU A 73 47.51 -0.84 6.57
C LEU A 73 47.37 -1.70 5.30
N VAL A 74 46.20 -1.68 4.64
CA VAL A 74 46.00 -2.39 3.36
C VAL A 74 46.93 -1.83 2.30
N ALA A 75 47.07 -0.52 2.18
CA ALA A 75 47.96 0.14 1.22
C ALA A 75 49.46 -0.20 1.55
N LEU A 76 49.84 -0.24 2.84
CA LEU A 76 51.18 -0.64 3.27
C LEU A 76 51.50 -2.07 2.82
N VAL A 77 50.58 -3.01 3.05
CA VAL A 77 50.73 -4.41 2.60
C VAL A 77 50.91 -4.47 1.08
N ARG A 78 50.06 -3.74 0.36
CA ARG A 78 50.15 -3.67 -1.11
C ARG A 78 51.50 -3.12 -1.57
N ARG A 79 52.00 -2.07 -0.92
CA ARG A 79 53.27 -1.46 -1.24
C ARG A 79 54.46 -2.40 -0.95
N ILE A 80 54.44 -3.09 0.21
CA ILE A 80 55.50 -4.04 0.58
C ILE A 80 55.60 -5.20 -0.43
N PHE A 81 54.45 -5.74 -0.86
CA PHE A 81 54.38 -6.88 -1.76
C PHE A 81 54.19 -6.50 -3.24
N ALA A 82 54.30 -5.21 -3.58
CA ALA A 82 54.10 -4.67 -4.92
C ALA A 82 52.81 -5.15 -5.61
N ILE A 83 51.68 -5.17 -4.85
CA ILE A 83 50.39 -5.66 -5.34
C ILE A 83 49.69 -4.52 -6.14
N PRO A 84 49.40 -4.70 -7.44
CA PRO A 84 48.70 -3.72 -8.25
C PRO A 84 47.25 -3.44 -7.75
N TYR A 85 46.73 -2.28 -8.11
CA TYR A 85 45.31 -1.92 -7.75
C TYR A 85 44.28 -2.96 -8.24
N GLU A 86 44.42 -3.40 -9.48
CA GLU A 86 43.46 -4.33 -10.12
C GLU A 86 43.71 -5.80 -9.74
N ALA A 87 44.72 -6.08 -8.92
CA ALA A 87 45.01 -7.45 -8.49
C ALA A 87 43.89 -7.99 -7.60
N LYS A 88 43.48 -9.23 -7.83
CA LYS A 88 42.49 -9.92 -6.99
C LYS A 88 42.81 -9.88 -5.49
N LEU A 89 44.09 -9.88 -5.15
CA LEU A 89 44.57 -9.81 -3.77
C LEU A 89 44.22 -8.46 -3.13
N THR A 90 44.18 -7.35 -3.85
CA THR A 90 43.73 -6.05 -3.33
C THR A 90 42.29 -6.12 -2.83
N TYR A 91 41.42 -6.73 -3.61
CA TYR A 91 39.99 -6.92 -3.25
C TYR A 91 39.83 -7.86 -2.05
N VAL A 92 40.65 -8.88 -1.94
CA VAL A 92 40.67 -9.79 -0.77
C VAL A 92 41.12 -9.05 0.49
N LEU A 93 42.18 -8.22 0.41
CA LEU A 93 42.65 -7.43 1.54
C LEU A 93 41.62 -6.43 2.05
N LEU A 94 40.91 -5.76 1.16
CA LEU A 94 39.83 -4.84 1.53
C LEU A 94 38.68 -5.57 2.22
N ALA A 95 38.30 -6.75 1.73
CA ALA A 95 37.19 -7.56 2.30
C ALA A 95 37.56 -8.26 3.61
N MET A 96 38.83 -8.41 3.94
CA MET A 96 39.30 -9.27 5.03
C MET A 96 38.83 -8.80 6.40
N VAL A 97 38.97 -7.50 6.70
CA VAL A 97 38.64 -6.96 8.02
C VAL A 97 37.12 -7.00 8.28
N PRO A 98 36.25 -6.50 7.40
CA PRO A 98 34.80 -6.61 7.62
C PRO A 98 34.33 -8.07 7.69
N SER A 99 34.91 -8.97 6.88
CA SER A 99 34.56 -10.41 6.90
C SER A 99 34.93 -11.10 8.22
N LEU A 100 36.08 -10.74 8.82
CA LEU A 100 36.46 -11.23 10.16
C LEU A 100 35.50 -10.70 11.23
N CYS A 101 35.08 -9.44 11.12
CA CYS A 101 34.12 -8.84 12.04
C CYS A 101 32.75 -9.51 11.96
N ASP A 102 32.27 -9.88 10.78
CA ASP A 102 31.01 -10.63 10.61
C ASP A 102 31.12 -12.03 11.25
N CYS A 103 32.22 -12.72 11.06
CA CYS A 103 32.44 -14.00 11.73
C CYS A 103 32.48 -13.85 13.27
N ALA A 104 33.07 -12.78 13.78
CA ALA A 104 33.08 -12.48 15.22
C ALA A 104 31.64 -12.13 15.73
N ALA A 105 30.83 -11.44 14.94
CA ALA A 105 29.44 -11.19 15.26
C ALA A 105 28.63 -12.50 15.34
N ALA A 106 28.86 -13.45 14.43
CA ALA A 106 28.25 -14.80 14.49
C ALA A 106 28.69 -15.57 15.74
N ALA A 107 29.98 -15.46 16.13
CA ALA A 107 30.47 -16.05 17.36
C ALA A 107 29.81 -15.42 18.62
N LEU A 108 29.52 -14.11 18.59
CA LEU A 108 28.80 -13.42 19.66
C LEU A 108 27.35 -13.90 19.78
N VAL A 109 26.67 -14.13 18.66
CA VAL A 109 25.31 -14.73 18.63
C VAL A 109 25.32 -16.11 19.27
N TRP A 110 26.30 -16.95 18.91
CA TRP A 110 26.48 -18.26 19.52
C TRP A 110 26.68 -18.17 21.04
N LYS A 111 27.57 -17.29 21.49
CA LYS A 111 27.88 -17.07 22.89
C LYS A 111 26.63 -16.69 23.70
N ILE A 112 25.84 -15.70 23.23
CA ILE A 112 24.63 -15.26 23.88
C ILE A 112 23.57 -16.36 23.87
N GLY A 113 23.40 -17.08 22.78
CA GLY A 113 22.48 -18.21 22.67
C GLY A 113 22.84 -19.36 23.61
N GLN A 114 24.14 -19.65 23.80
CA GLN A 114 24.60 -20.66 24.75
C GLN A 114 24.37 -20.25 26.22
N GLU A 115 24.49 -18.97 26.55
CA GLU A 115 24.11 -18.46 27.87
C GLU A 115 22.60 -18.66 28.17
N LYS A 116 21.74 -18.59 27.16
CA LYS A 116 20.29 -18.76 27.32
C LYS A 116 19.85 -20.22 27.24
N LEU A 117 20.43 -21.00 26.33
CA LEU A 117 20.05 -22.39 26.02
C LEU A 117 21.30 -23.29 26.03
N PRO A 118 21.89 -23.54 27.24
CA PRO A 118 23.11 -24.31 27.37
C PRO A 118 22.92 -25.74 26.85
N GLY A 119 23.84 -26.21 26.01
CA GLY A 119 23.81 -27.56 25.45
C GLY A 119 22.86 -27.78 24.28
N SER A 120 22.05 -26.79 23.91
CA SER A 120 21.21 -26.84 22.71
C SER A 120 22.05 -26.67 21.44
N ARG A 121 21.60 -27.22 20.31
CA ARG A 121 22.11 -26.95 18.95
C ARG A 121 21.59 -25.66 18.35
N LEU A 122 20.52 -25.09 18.87
CA LEU A 122 19.89 -23.88 18.34
C LEU A 122 20.87 -22.68 18.28
N PRO A 123 21.69 -22.38 19.32
CA PRO A 123 22.69 -21.33 19.23
C PRO A 123 23.68 -21.50 18.08
N LEU A 124 24.07 -22.75 17.75
CA LEU A 124 24.94 -23.04 16.63
C LEU A 124 24.27 -22.77 15.29
N LEU A 125 22.98 -23.13 15.16
CA LEU A 125 22.18 -22.83 13.97
C LEU A 125 21.99 -21.33 13.76
N LEU A 126 21.72 -20.57 14.83
CA LEU A 126 21.62 -19.11 14.77
C LEU A 126 22.97 -18.47 14.38
N ALA A 127 24.08 -18.95 14.94
CA ALA A 127 25.41 -18.49 14.57
C ALA A 127 25.73 -18.84 13.10
N ALA A 128 25.39 -20.06 12.66
CA ALA A 128 25.57 -20.45 11.27
C ALA A 128 24.72 -19.57 10.32
N PHE A 129 23.48 -19.25 10.71
CA PHE A 129 22.66 -18.32 9.96
C PHE A 129 23.36 -16.96 9.80
N VAL A 130 23.86 -16.35 10.88
CA VAL A 130 24.57 -15.07 10.81
C VAL A 130 25.88 -15.18 10.03
N ALA A 131 26.63 -16.28 10.21
CA ALA A 131 27.89 -16.51 9.50
C ALA A 131 27.71 -16.62 7.97
N PHE A 132 26.57 -17.16 7.51
CA PHE A 132 26.22 -17.31 6.10
C PHE A 132 25.06 -16.38 5.68
N ASP A 133 24.79 -15.35 6.46
CA ASP A 133 23.75 -14.38 6.18
C ASP A 133 24.01 -13.69 4.83
N PRO A 134 23.02 -13.68 3.88
CA PRO A 134 23.25 -13.17 2.53
C PRO A 134 23.53 -11.67 2.51
N LEU A 135 22.93 -10.87 3.39
CA LEU A 135 23.19 -9.43 3.51
C LEU A 135 24.64 -9.19 3.92
N LEU A 136 25.10 -9.86 4.99
CA LEU A 136 26.47 -9.70 5.50
C LEU A 136 27.53 -10.23 4.52
N LEU A 137 27.27 -11.38 3.87
CA LEU A 137 28.14 -11.91 2.84
C LEU A 137 28.30 -10.95 1.67
N PHE A 138 27.20 -10.37 1.23
CA PHE A 138 27.21 -9.43 0.10
C PHE A 138 27.91 -8.13 0.48
N ASP A 139 27.60 -7.55 1.62
CA ASP A 139 28.18 -6.31 2.11
C ASP A 139 29.71 -6.42 2.27
N SER A 140 30.18 -7.41 3.02
CA SER A 140 31.60 -7.53 3.38
C SER A 140 32.49 -8.16 2.30
N ALA A 141 31.99 -9.13 1.50
CA ALA A 141 32.79 -9.89 0.55
C ALA A 141 32.55 -9.52 -0.91
N VAL A 142 31.32 -9.19 -1.31
CA VAL A 142 30.98 -8.81 -2.68
C VAL A 142 31.16 -7.32 -2.89
N TRP A 143 30.52 -6.50 -2.09
CA TRP A 143 30.64 -5.03 -2.11
C TRP A 143 31.94 -4.51 -1.52
N LYS A 144 32.42 -5.19 -0.46
CA LYS A 144 33.65 -4.89 0.32
C LYS A 144 33.52 -3.62 1.17
N GLN A 145 32.35 -3.43 1.74
CA GLN A 145 32.08 -2.35 2.67
C GLN A 145 32.54 -2.65 4.11
N ILE A 146 32.67 -1.57 4.87
CA ILE A 146 33.23 -1.59 6.23
C ILE A 146 32.16 -1.85 7.31
N ASP A 147 30.90 -2.05 6.94
CA ASP A 147 29.81 -2.05 7.88
C ASP A 147 29.95 -3.13 8.96
N GLY A 148 30.51 -4.28 8.64
CA GLY A 148 30.88 -5.29 9.63
C GLY A 148 31.92 -4.81 10.65
N ALA A 149 32.95 -4.04 10.20
CA ALA A 149 33.98 -3.52 11.06
C ALA A 149 33.49 -2.45 12.05
N PHE A 150 32.52 -1.66 11.64
CA PHE A 150 31.84 -0.68 12.50
C PHE A 150 30.80 -1.33 13.39
N ALA A 151 30.05 -2.30 12.87
CA ALA A 151 28.97 -2.97 13.61
C ALA A 151 29.50 -3.78 14.80
N LEU A 152 30.62 -4.52 14.64
CA LEU A 152 31.12 -5.38 15.71
C LEU A 152 31.38 -4.65 17.05
N PRO A 153 32.13 -3.52 17.11
CA PRO A 153 32.30 -2.81 18.38
C PRO A 153 30.97 -2.26 18.93
N LEU A 154 30.02 -1.91 18.08
CA LEU A 154 28.68 -1.49 18.49
C LEU A 154 27.86 -2.65 19.10
N LEU A 155 27.93 -3.84 18.50
CA LEU A 155 27.31 -5.07 19.02
C LEU A 155 27.88 -5.46 20.37
N LEU A 156 29.20 -5.41 20.51
CA LEU A 156 29.90 -5.66 21.77
C LEU A 156 29.55 -4.62 22.84
N CYS A 157 29.40 -3.35 22.45
CA CYS A 157 28.93 -2.29 23.34
C CYS A 157 27.57 -2.67 23.98
N PHE A 158 26.57 -2.98 23.19
CA PHE A 158 25.23 -3.32 23.71
C PHE A 158 25.21 -4.65 24.47
N TYR A 159 26.04 -5.61 24.09
CA TYR A 159 26.21 -6.84 24.85
C TYR A 159 26.84 -6.56 26.24
N LEU A 160 27.86 -5.66 26.32
CA LEU A 160 28.45 -5.29 27.61
C LEU A 160 27.49 -4.46 28.48
N LEU A 161 26.66 -3.62 27.88
CA LEU A 161 25.56 -2.91 28.58
C LEU A 161 24.54 -3.90 29.15
N GLU A 162 24.17 -4.95 28.40
CA GLU A 162 23.32 -6.05 28.92
C GLU A 162 23.95 -6.72 30.16
N LYS A 163 25.30 -6.77 30.24
CA LYS A 163 26.08 -7.26 31.39
C LYS A 163 26.40 -6.18 32.43
N ARG A 164 25.79 -4.98 32.31
CA ARG A 164 26.04 -3.82 33.19
C ARG A 164 27.50 -3.35 33.25
N ARG A 165 28.29 -3.61 32.20
CA ARG A 165 29.70 -3.16 32.08
C ARG A 165 29.78 -1.85 31.30
N TYR A 166 29.46 -0.73 31.93
CA TYR A 166 29.26 0.57 31.27
C TYR A 166 30.53 1.18 30.68
N LEU A 167 31.68 1.17 31.41
CA LEU A 167 32.91 1.79 30.93
C LEU A 167 33.49 1.14 29.66
N PRO A 168 33.70 -0.19 29.62
CA PRO A 168 34.18 -0.82 28.40
C PRO A 168 33.15 -0.79 27.26
N ALA A 169 31.84 -0.74 27.57
CA ALA A 169 30.80 -0.52 26.56
C ALA A 169 30.94 0.84 25.89
N ALA A 170 31.15 1.88 26.69
CA ALA A 170 31.32 3.25 26.19
C ALA A 170 32.63 3.37 25.32
N LEU A 171 33.69 2.75 25.71
CA LEU A 171 34.92 2.72 24.92
C LEU A 171 34.71 2.07 23.55
N LEU A 172 33.95 0.95 23.51
CA LEU A 172 33.59 0.28 22.24
C LEU A 172 32.62 1.13 21.40
N PHE A 173 31.71 1.88 22.01
CA PHE A 173 30.91 2.84 21.28
C PHE A 173 31.77 3.92 20.61
N GLY A 174 32.75 4.45 21.33
CA GLY A 174 33.72 5.39 20.78
C GLY A 174 34.58 4.77 19.66
N ALA A 175 34.96 3.49 19.77
CA ALA A 175 35.65 2.79 18.69
C ALA A 175 34.78 2.67 17.42
N ALA A 176 33.50 2.35 17.57
CA ALA A 176 32.54 2.35 16.45
C ALA A 176 32.39 3.75 15.82
N LEU A 177 32.32 4.78 16.66
CA LEU A 177 32.22 6.18 16.22
C LEU A 177 33.47 6.62 15.45
N ALA A 178 34.64 6.22 15.89
CA ALA A 178 35.89 6.53 15.22
C ALA A 178 36.03 5.86 13.84
N ILE A 179 35.32 4.76 13.59
CA ILE A 179 35.32 4.04 12.30
C ILE A 179 34.28 4.66 11.34
N LYS A 180 33.07 4.94 11.85
CA LYS A 180 31.97 5.44 11.00
C LYS A 180 31.03 6.37 11.78
N PRO A 181 30.69 7.58 11.26
CA PRO A 181 29.81 8.54 11.95
C PRO A 181 28.42 7.98 12.27
N GLN A 182 27.95 7.02 11.50
CA GLN A 182 26.69 6.31 11.67
C GLN A 182 26.49 5.78 13.10
N ALA A 183 27.53 5.50 13.86
CA ALA A 183 27.42 5.09 15.26
C ALA A 183 26.66 6.12 16.12
N LEU A 184 26.67 7.43 15.77
CA LEU A 184 25.90 8.47 16.46
C LEU A 184 24.40 8.20 16.44
N LEU A 185 23.88 7.52 15.43
CA LEU A 185 22.48 7.11 15.36
C LEU A 185 22.06 6.27 16.57
N PHE A 186 22.97 5.53 17.18
CA PHE A 186 22.73 4.72 18.38
C PHE A 186 22.98 5.48 19.71
N GLY A 187 23.41 6.74 19.65
CA GLY A 187 23.64 7.61 20.81
C GLY A 187 22.43 7.71 21.76
N PRO A 188 21.18 7.88 21.27
CA PRO A 188 20.00 7.89 22.12
C PRO A 188 19.81 6.59 22.93
N VAL A 189 20.15 5.43 22.38
CA VAL A 189 20.07 4.15 23.10
C VAL A 189 21.11 4.09 24.22
N LEU A 190 22.36 4.52 23.95
CA LEU A 190 23.41 4.63 24.97
C LEU A 190 23.00 5.56 26.11
N ALA A 191 22.46 6.74 25.75
CA ALA A 191 21.97 7.73 26.73
C ALA A 191 20.86 7.15 27.61
N VAL A 192 19.88 6.46 27.03
CA VAL A 192 18.79 5.79 27.77
C VAL A 192 19.34 4.70 28.69
N CYS A 193 20.35 3.91 28.26
CA CYS A 193 21.00 2.91 29.10
C CYS A 193 21.72 3.56 30.30
N PHE A 194 22.41 4.66 30.10
CA PHE A 194 23.10 5.40 31.17
C PHE A 194 22.10 6.04 32.14
N LEU A 195 21.08 6.71 31.64
CA LEU A 195 20.02 7.29 32.46
C LEU A 195 19.32 6.19 33.30
N THR A 196 19.06 5.05 32.70
CA THR A 196 18.46 3.91 33.40
C THR A 196 19.39 3.39 34.51
N ALA A 197 20.67 3.31 34.23
CA ALA A 197 21.67 2.93 35.24
C ALA A 197 21.67 3.87 36.43
N ILE A 198 21.62 5.18 36.20
CA ILE A 198 21.56 6.21 37.27
C ILE A 198 20.27 6.09 38.09
N VAL A 199 19.13 5.83 37.43
CA VAL A 199 17.84 5.73 38.11
C VAL A 199 17.71 4.46 38.95
N GLN A 200 18.28 3.33 38.49
CA GLN A 200 18.12 2.01 39.13
C GLN A 200 19.13 1.73 40.25
N GLU A 201 20.24 2.46 40.30
CA GLU A 201 21.29 2.21 41.28
C GLU A 201 20.99 2.94 42.58
N GLU A 202 21.19 2.30 43.74
CA GLU A 202 20.97 2.86 45.05
C GLU A 202 21.84 4.12 45.29
N ASN A 203 23.10 4.06 44.88
CA ASN A 203 24.00 5.22 44.92
C ASN A 203 24.02 5.91 43.55
N ARG A 204 23.05 6.81 43.38
CA ARG A 204 22.86 7.57 42.10
C ARG A 204 24.08 8.42 41.74
N PHE A 205 24.75 8.97 42.71
CA PHE A 205 25.93 9.81 42.46
C PHE A 205 27.08 8.99 41.91
N ARG A 206 27.36 7.82 42.50
CA ARG A 206 28.35 6.89 41.97
C ARG A 206 28.00 6.38 40.57
N ALA A 207 26.73 6.09 40.31
CA ALA A 207 26.26 5.72 38.99
C ALA A 207 26.44 6.86 37.98
N PHE A 208 26.11 8.09 38.39
CA PHE A 208 26.32 9.29 37.57
C PHE A 208 27.81 9.47 37.20
N LEU A 209 28.73 9.40 38.16
CA LEU A 209 30.16 9.53 37.91
C LEU A 209 30.67 8.43 36.96
N ARG A 210 30.17 7.21 37.12
CA ARG A 210 30.52 6.09 36.21
C ARG A 210 29.99 6.32 34.80
N CYS A 211 28.75 6.79 34.64
CA CYS A 211 28.17 7.10 33.34
C CYS A 211 28.83 8.32 32.69
N PHE A 212 29.14 9.35 33.48
CA PHE A 212 29.92 10.50 33.02
C PHE A 212 31.30 10.12 32.55
N GLY A 213 32.03 9.32 33.35
CA GLY A 213 33.33 8.75 32.96
C GLY A 213 33.20 7.84 31.73
N GLY A 214 32.10 7.11 31.57
CA GLY A 214 31.77 6.38 30.35
C GLY A 214 31.60 7.29 29.14
N ALA A 215 30.85 8.38 29.28
CA ALA A 215 30.68 9.33 28.18
C ALA A 215 32.03 9.95 27.75
N ALA A 216 32.88 10.29 28.71
CA ALA A 216 34.25 10.76 28.44
C ALA A 216 35.09 9.68 27.73
N LEU A 217 34.99 8.41 28.16
CA LEU A 217 35.66 7.29 27.52
C LEU A 217 35.17 7.02 26.11
N ALA A 218 33.92 7.29 25.81
CA ALA A 218 33.38 7.15 24.43
C ALA A 218 34.00 8.18 23.46
N LEU A 219 34.47 9.33 23.97
CA LEU A 219 35.17 10.32 23.16
C LEU A 219 36.67 9.98 22.96
N LEU A 220 37.23 9.11 23.78
CA LEU A 220 38.65 8.81 23.73
C LEU A 220 39.11 8.23 22.40
N PRO A 221 38.47 7.20 21.79
CA PRO A 221 38.92 6.65 20.51
C PRO A 221 38.89 7.68 19.37
N PRO A 222 37.81 8.42 19.09
CA PRO A 222 37.81 9.42 18.02
C PRO A 222 38.87 10.53 18.27
N LEU A 223 39.07 10.98 19.53
CA LEU A 223 40.10 11.96 19.85
C LEU A 223 41.51 11.41 19.66
N ALA A 224 41.77 10.21 20.19
CA ALA A 224 43.10 9.58 20.07
C ALA A 224 43.48 9.28 18.60
N LEU A 225 42.55 8.75 17.82
CA LEU A 225 42.80 8.44 16.40
C LEU A 225 42.74 9.69 15.52
N GLY A 226 42.03 10.75 15.92
CA GLY A 226 42.02 12.02 15.21
C GLY A 226 43.25 12.89 15.44
N LEU A 227 43.95 12.71 16.58
CA LEU A 227 45.06 13.56 16.96
C LEU A 227 46.19 13.59 15.90
N PRO A 228 46.62 12.46 15.28
CA PRO A 228 47.61 12.48 14.22
C PRO A 228 47.17 13.24 12.96
N PHE A 229 45.87 13.32 12.67
CA PHE A 229 45.31 13.93 11.46
C PHE A 229 45.10 15.45 11.63
N PHE A 230 44.61 15.90 12.76
CA PHE A 230 44.19 17.31 12.95
C PHE A 230 45.18 18.09 13.86
N GLY A 231 46.09 17.38 14.54
CA GLY A 231 46.94 17.99 15.55
C GLY A 231 46.15 18.47 16.77
N ALA A 232 46.83 18.83 17.85
CA ALA A 232 46.17 19.19 19.12
C ALA A 232 45.32 20.48 19.01
N ALA A 233 45.80 21.47 18.26
CA ALA A 233 45.09 22.76 18.12
C ALA A 233 43.76 22.68 17.36
N ASN A 234 43.67 21.81 16.33
CA ASN A 234 42.51 21.70 15.46
C ASN A 234 41.73 20.38 15.66
N LEU A 235 42.03 19.62 16.72
CA LEU A 235 41.41 18.28 16.93
C LEU A 235 39.88 18.31 17.04
N LEU A 236 39.35 19.16 17.92
CA LEU A 236 37.92 19.26 18.12
C LEU A 236 37.20 19.94 16.92
N PRO A 237 37.66 21.09 16.41
CA PRO A 237 37.06 21.71 15.21
C PRO A 237 37.09 20.78 14.00
N GLY A 238 38.21 20.15 13.70
CA GLY A 238 38.35 19.25 12.55
C GLY A 238 37.53 17.98 12.65
N LEU A 239 37.41 17.37 13.83
CA LEU A 239 36.48 16.26 14.03
C LEU A 239 35.02 16.69 13.87
N LEU A 240 34.60 17.81 14.48
CA LEU A 240 33.24 18.30 14.39
C LEU A 240 32.85 18.64 12.95
N GLU A 241 33.73 19.33 12.25
CA GLU A 241 33.56 19.64 10.83
C GLU A 241 33.42 18.36 9.99
N LYS A 242 34.25 17.35 10.21
CA LYS A 242 34.18 16.07 9.52
C LYS A 242 32.85 15.36 9.76
N TYR A 243 32.41 15.25 11.02
CA TYR A 243 31.13 14.59 11.33
C TYR A 243 29.92 15.38 10.81
N ALA A 244 29.92 16.70 10.92
CA ALA A 244 28.85 17.55 10.41
C ALA A 244 28.79 17.55 8.87
N GLY A 245 29.96 17.65 8.21
CA GLY A 245 30.05 17.59 6.75
C GLY A 245 29.52 16.26 6.18
N THR A 246 29.91 15.14 6.78
CA THR A 246 29.42 13.82 6.38
C THR A 246 27.90 13.69 6.54
N ALA A 247 27.33 14.26 7.61
CA ALA A 247 25.88 14.24 7.82
C ALA A 247 25.10 15.11 6.81
N ALA A 248 25.74 16.15 6.26
CA ALA A 248 25.14 17.08 5.31
C ALA A 248 25.35 16.70 3.83
N SER A 249 26.18 15.69 3.54
CA SER A 249 26.62 15.37 2.16
C SER A 249 25.51 14.91 1.24
N TYR A 250 24.41 14.38 1.77
CA TYR A 250 23.35 13.75 0.99
C TYR A 250 21.96 14.24 1.42
N PRO A 251 21.49 15.43 0.95
CA PRO A 251 20.22 16.03 1.39
C PRO A 251 19.00 15.44 0.67
N TYR A 252 18.85 14.12 0.68
CA TYR A 252 17.75 13.41 0.03
C TYR A 252 16.91 12.62 1.05
N ALA A 253 15.64 12.35 0.69
CA ALA A 253 14.75 11.59 1.55
C ALA A 253 15.31 10.19 1.85
N THR A 254 15.86 9.51 0.84
CA THR A 254 16.68 8.30 1.02
C THR A 254 17.64 8.16 -0.16
N ILE A 255 18.76 7.49 0.06
CA ILE A 255 19.85 7.32 -0.91
C ILE A 255 20.02 5.82 -1.13
N ASN A 256 19.22 5.25 -2.03
CA ASN A 256 19.14 3.81 -2.30
C ASN A 256 18.83 2.93 -1.06
N GLY A 257 18.52 3.52 0.08
CA GLY A 257 17.98 2.78 1.22
C GLY A 257 16.48 2.52 0.98
N PHE A 258 16.10 1.31 0.58
CA PHE A 258 14.71 0.98 0.24
C PHE A 258 13.84 0.82 1.49
N ASN A 259 13.70 1.90 2.23
CA ASN A 259 12.91 2.00 3.46
C ASN A 259 11.48 2.53 3.22
N TRP A 260 10.76 2.90 4.28
CA TRP A 260 9.43 3.48 4.22
C TRP A 260 9.34 4.71 3.30
N LEU A 261 10.36 5.58 3.32
CA LEU A 261 10.36 6.77 2.48
C LEU A 261 10.56 6.41 0.99
N ALA A 262 11.38 5.40 0.70
CA ALA A 262 11.50 4.86 -0.66
C ALA A 262 10.18 4.24 -1.14
N ALA A 263 9.44 3.55 -0.25
CA ALA A 263 8.13 3.00 -0.57
C ALA A 263 7.09 4.08 -0.91
N LEU A 264 7.28 5.30 -0.44
CA LEU A 264 6.48 6.47 -0.79
C LEU A 264 7.00 7.23 -2.03
N GLY A 265 8.07 6.74 -2.67
CA GLY A 265 8.70 7.39 -3.84
C GLY A 265 9.75 8.44 -3.49
N GLY A 266 10.31 8.41 -2.27
CA GLY A 266 11.30 9.40 -1.79
C GLY A 266 12.75 9.09 -2.18
N ASN A 267 13.03 7.97 -2.88
CA ASN A 267 14.42 7.66 -3.22
C ASN A 267 15.01 8.73 -4.15
N TRP A 268 16.18 9.28 -3.78
CA TRP A 268 16.87 10.40 -4.44
C TRP A 268 16.02 11.68 -4.59
N THR A 269 14.95 11.82 -3.78
CA THR A 269 14.13 13.04 -3.79
C THR A 269 14.70 14.05 -2.80
N PRO A 270 14.92 15.32 -3.19
CA PRO A 270 15.41 16.37 -2.30
C PRO A 270 14.54 16.53 -1.04
N LEU A 271 15.18 16.78 0.09
CA LEU A 271 14.52 16.87 1.40
C LEU A 271 13.45 17.97 1.49
N GLU A 272 13.61 19.06 0.74
CA GLU A 272 12.69 20.21 0.77
C GLU A 272 11.42 20.00 -0.09
N ASN A 273 11.38 18.93 -0.91
CA ASN A 273 10.20 18.65 -1.71
C ASN A 273 9.01 18.23 -0.83
N PRO A 274 7.78 18.65 -1.17
CA PRO A 274 6.58 18.26 -0.44
C PRO A 274 6.20 16.80 -0.69
N VAL A 275 5.72 16.12 0.36
CA VAL A 275 5.21 14.73 0.30
C VAL A 275 3.69 14.70 0.34
N LEU A 276 3.10 15.36 1.34
CA LEU A 276 1.67 15.31 1.64
C LEU A 276 1.24 16.54 2.43
N LEU A 277 0.16 17.20 2.03
CA LEU A 277 -0.42 18.35 2.74
C LEU A 277 0.60 19.48 3.02
N GLY A 278 1.59 19.67 2.15
CA GLY A 278 2.65 20.67 2.33
C GLY A 278 3.78 20.28 3.29
N ILE A 279 3.71 19.08 3.91
CA ILE A 279 4.81 18.54 4.72
C ILE A 279 5.94 18.09 3.78
N THR A 280 7.17 18.54 4.05
CA THR A 280 8.36 18.13 3.27
C THR A 280 8.92 16.78 3.75
N TRP A 281 9.75 16.15 2.92
CA TRP A 281 10.47 14.91 3.30
C TRP A 281 11.31 15.11 4.55
N LYS A 282 11.91 16.27 4.69
CA LYS A 282 12.69 16.65 5.89
C LYS A 282 11.84 16.66 7.16
N GLN A 283 10.67 17.33 7.10
CA GLN A 283 9.75 17.39 8.24
C GLN A 283 9.20 16.01 8.60
N LEU A 284 8.82 15.21 7.60
CA LEU A 284 8.35 13.83 7.80
C LEU A 284 9.44 12.96 8.42
N GLY A 285 10.67 13.06 7.91
CA GLY A 285 11.82 12.31 8.46
C GLY A 285 12.13 12.68 9.91
N PHE A 286 12.15 13.97 10.27
CA PHE A 286 12.32 14.40 11.66
C PHE A 286 11.18 13.97 12.57
N PHE A 287 9.93 14.04 12.11
CA PHE A 287 8.79 13.51 12.84
C PHE A 287 8.94 12.01 13.13
N ASN A 288 9.37 11.24 12.15
CA ASN A 288 9.61 9.82 12.29
C ASN A 288 10.75 9.50 13.27
N ILE A 289 11.86 10.24 13.21
CA ILE A 289 12.97 10.11 14.18
C ILE A 289 12.47 10.40 15.59
N LEU A 290 11.70 11.45 15.77
CA LEU A 290 11.09 11.78 17.07
C LEU A 290 10.17 10.65 17.56
N LEU A 291 9.32 10.10 16.68
CA LEU A 291 8.42 9.00 17.01
C LEU A 291 9.18 7.75 17.47
N VAL A 292 10.24 7.36 16.75
CA VAL A 292 11.08 6.21 17.12
C VAL A 292 11.79 6.47 18.45
N THR A 293 12.26 7.70 18.68
CA THR A 293 12.94 8.08 19.92
C THR A 293 11.98 8.11 21.12
N LEU A 294 10.78 8.63 20.96
CA LEU A 294 9.74 8.58 22.00
C LEU A 294 9.33 7.13 22.28
N GLY A 295 9.24 6.30 21.26
CA GLY A 295 9.03 4.85 21.39
C GLY A 295 10.14 4.17 22.19
N LEU A 296 11.42 4.51 21.95
CA LEU A 296 12.57 4.03 22.72
C LEU A 296 12.42 4.41 24.21
N VAL A 297 12.14 5.66 24.51
CA VAL A 297 11.98 6.15 25.91
C VAL A 297 10.79 5.42 26.58
N TYR A 298 9.67 5.28 25.88
CA TYR A 298 8.50 4.54 26.38
C TYR A 298 8.81 3.07 26.67
N LEU A 299 9.44 2.35 25.72
CA LEU A 299 9.83 0.95 25.87
C LEU A 299 10.85 0.77 27.00
N ALA A 300 11.81 1.67 27.13
CA ALA A 300 12.78 1.66 28.21
C ALA A 300 12.09 1.84 29.58
N ALA A 301 11.23 2.84 29.72
CA ALA A 301 10.49 3.10 30.96
C ALA A 301 9.59 1.89 31.35
N ARG A 302 8.93 1.28 30.36
CA ARG A 302 8.12 0.08 30.60
C ARG A 302 8.95 -1.12 30.99
N SER A 303 10.11 -1.31 30.33
CA SER A 303 11.03 -2.44 30.63
C SER A 303 11.63 -2.32 32.02
N VAL A 304 11.99 -1.10 32.46
CA VAL A 304 12.46 -0.82 33.82
C VAL A 304 11.41 -1.18 34.85
N ARG A 305 10.17 -0.66 34.68
CA ARG A 305 9.05 -0.95 35.61
C ARG A 305 8.72 -2.44 35.68
N ALA A 306 8.92 -3.19 34.58
CA ALA A 306 8.67 -4.60 34.50
C ALA A 306 9.86 -5.47 34.95
N GLY A 307 11.01 -4.88 35.29
CA GLY A 307 12.25 -5.62 35.60
C GLY A 307 12.84 -6.38 34.40
N ARG A 308 12.58 -5.94 33.16
CA ARG A 308 12.98 -6.61 31.90
C ARG A 308 13.80 -5.70 30.98
N PHE A 309 14.55 -4.79 31.58
CA PHE A 309 15.38 -3.87 30.80
C PHE A 309 16.48 -4.63 30.06
N SER A 310 16.53 -4.44 28.73
CA SER A 310 17.50 -5.07 27.85
C SER A 310 18.02 -4.08 26.82
N PRO A 311 19.29 -3.64 26.95
CA PRO A 311 19.98 -2.81 25.96
C PRO A 311 19.98 -3.39 24.56
N LEU A 312 20.16 -4.71 24.41
CA LEU A 312 20.17 -5.39 23.10
C LEU A 312 18.81 -5.25 22.41
N LEU A 313 17.72 -5.45 23.15
CA LEU A 313 16.36 -5.37 22.59
C LEU A 313 16.00 -3.93 22.17
N LEU A 314 16.40 -2.95 23.00
CA LEU A 314 16.17 -1.53 22.71
C LEU A 314 17.02 -1.05 21.53
N ALA A 315 18.28 -1.53 21.42
CA ALA A 315 19.16 -1.20 20.30
C ALA A 315 18.65 -1.82 18.98
N ALA A 316 18.14 -3.05 19.01
CA ALA A 316 17.51 -3.69 17.87
C ALA A 316 16.28 -2.87 17.38
N TYR A 317 15.37 -2.49 18.28
CA TYR A 317 14.23 -1.65 17.98
C TYR A 317 14.64 -0.32 17.36
N TYR A 318 15.59 0.36 18.00
CA TYR A 318 15.98 1.71 17.59
C TYR A 318 16.75 1.69 16.25
N GLY A 319 17.71 0.77 16.10
CA GLY A 319 18.53 0.67 14.89
C GLY A 319 17.70 0.39 13.63
N LEU A 320 16.81 -0.61 13.70
CA LEU A 320 15.91 -0.88 12.58
C LEU A 320 14.83 0.19 12.42
N GLY A 321 14.34 0.81 13.51
CA GLY A 321 13.36 1.89 13.46
C GLY A 321 13.90 3.15 12.77
N ILE A 322 15.14 3.54 13.08
CA ILE A 322 15.79 4.67 12.40
C ILE A 322 16.02 4.34 10.92
N PHE A 323 16.57 3.18 10.59
CA PHE A 323 16.75 2.80 9.19
C PHE A 323 15.42 2.84 8.42
N THR A 324 14.39 2.22 8.97
CA THR A 324 13.10 2.09 8.27
C THR A 324 12.36 3.42 8.11
N LEU A 325 12.45 4.33 9.09
CA LEU A 325 11.56 5.50 9.14
C LEU A 325 12.26 6.85 8.94
N ALA A 326 13.60 6.95 9.17
CA ALA A 326 14.32 8.20 9.05
C ALA A 326 14.72 8.52 7.60
N HIS A 327 15.01 9.80 7.35
CA HIS A 327 15.57 10.30 6.10
C HIS A 327 17.09 10.12 6.01
N CYS A 328 17.67 10.35 4.83
CA CYS A 328 19.11 10.25 4.54
C CYS A 328 19.68 8.84 4.78
N MET A 329 18.90 7.79 4.54
CA MET A 329 19.33 6.41 4.74
C MET A 329 19.94 5.81 3.47
N HIS A 330 21.10 5.16 3.61
CA HIS A 330 21.71 4.32 2.59
C HIS A 330 21.32 2.86 2.77
N GLU A 331 21.40 2.07 1.71
CA GLU A 331 21.00 0.66 1.62
C GLU A 331 21.62 -0.25 2.70
N ARG A 332 22.82 0.04 3.15
CA ARG A 332 23.61 -0.76 4.12
C ARG A 332 23.45 -0.34 5.58
N TYR A 333 22.79 0.81 5.85
CA TYR A 333 22.65 1.33 7.23
C TYR A 333 21.84 0.45 8.16
N MET A 334 21.12 -0.54 7.62
CA MET A 334 20.38 -1.52 8.39
C MET A 334 21.25 -2.62 9.01
N VAL A 335 22.49 -2.86 8.54
CA VAL A 335 23.36 -3.97 8.94
C VAL A 335 23.48 -4.13 10.46
N PRO A 336 23.83 -3.10 11.25
CA PRO A 336 23.91 -3.23 12.71
C PRO A 336 22.57 -3.60 13.35
N GLY A 337 21.48 -3.01 12.87
CA GLY A 337 20.12 -3.25 13.36
C GLY A 337 19.66 -4.69 13.14
N VAL A 338 19.99 -5.28 12.00
CA VAL A 338 19.70 -6.70 11.68
C VAL A 338 20.41 -7.62 12.64
N VAL A 339 21.73 -7.44 12.82
CA VAL A 339 22.53 -8.30 13.71
C VAL A 339 22.13 -8.12 15.18
N LEU A 340 21.84 -6.90 15.63
CA LEU A 340 21.27 -6.62 16.97
C LEU A 340 19.95 -7.36 17.19
N THR A 341 19.10 -7.43 16.16
CA THR A 341 17.82 -8.15 16.24
C THR A 341 18.04 -9.67 16.39
N LEU A 342 19.02 -10.23 15.66
CA LEU A 342 19.39 -11.65 15.78
C LEU A 342 20.07 -11.95 17.13
N LEU A 343 20.85 -11.03 17.68
CA LEU A 343 21.40 -11.12 19.05
C LEU A 343 20.26 -11.08 20.09
N ALA A 344 19.30 -10.20 19.93
CA ALA A 344 18.12 -10.12 20.78
C ALA A 344 17.26 -11.41 20.68
N ALA A 345 17.12 -12.00 19.48
CA ALA A 345 16.44 -13.29 19.27
C ALA A 345 17.13 -14.42 20.04
N ALA A 346 18.46 -14.48 19.98
CA ALA A 346 19.25 -15.45 20.74
C ALA A 346 19.14 -15.22 22.26
N ARG A 347 19.08 -13.97 22.71
CA ARG A 347 18.99 -13.59 24.15
C ARG A 347 17.61 -13.89 24.75
N TRP A 348 16.53 -13.65 24.01
CA TRP A 348 15.16 -13.77 24.48
C TRP A 348 14.49 -15.07 24.06
N ASP A 349 15.08 -15.88 23.17
CA ASP A 349 14.50 -17.10 22.59
C ASP A 349 13.11 -16.81 22.01
N ASP A 350 13.04 -15.87 21.07
CA ASP A 350 11.76 -15.43 20.48
C ASP A 350 11.79 -15.53 18.95
N ILE A 351 10.90 -16.34 18.40
CA ILE A 351 10.81 -16.59 16.94
C ILE A 351 10.46 -15.33 16.16
N ARG A 352 9.75 -14.36 16.73
CA ARG A 352 9.38 -13.11 16.05
C ARG A 352 10.61 -12.28 15.76
N LEU A 353 11.51 -12.14 16.75
CA LEU A 353 12.78 -11.43 16.58
C LEU A 353 13.66 -12.11 15.54
N PHE A 354 13.69 -13.45 15.52
CA PHE A 354 14.41 -14.20 14.49
C PHE A 354 13.79 -13.98 13.11
N ALA A 355 12.46 -14.10 13.00
CA ALA A 355 11.75 -13.90 11.72
C ALA A 355 11.94 -12.48 11.16
N VAL A 356 11.94 -11.46 12.02
CA VAL A 356 12.24 -10.07 11.62
C VAL A 356 13.70 -9.95 11.17
N GLY A 357 14.66 -10.46 11.94
CA GLY A 357 16.08 -10.43 11.55
C GLY A 357 16.33 -11.13 10.21
N PHE A 358 15.67 -12.28 9.98
CA PHE A 358 15.70 -12.98 8.69
C PHE A 358 15.07 -12.17 7.55
N GLY A 359 13.87 -11.62 7.79
CA GLY A 359 13.14 -10.82 6.80
C GLY A 359 13.93 -9.58 6.39
N MET A 360 14.47 -8.84 7.36
CA MET A 360 15.30 -7.65 7.11
C MET A 360 16.62 -7.99 6.43
N SER A 361 17.24 -9.14 6.77
CA SER A 361 18.43 -9.60 6.05
C SER A 361 18.13 -9.90 4.58
N LEU A 362 17.00 -10.56 4.29
CA LEU A 362 16.60 -10.88 2.92
C LEU A 362 16.26 -9.61 2.13
N THR A 363 15.50 -8.69 2.70
CA THR A 363 15.15 -7.42 2.03
C THR A 363 16.38 -6.55 1.80
N GLY A 364 17.29 -6.45 2.79
CA GLY A 364 18.56 -5.73 2.65
C GLY A 364 19.47 -6.35 1.60
N PHE A 365 19.54 -7.68 1.53
CA PHE A 365 20.26 -8.37 0.46
C PHE A 365 19.68 -8.05 -0.94
N ILE A 366 18.35 -8.06 -1.10
CA ILE A 366 17.70 -7.68 -2.35
C ILE A 366 18.00 -6.21 -2.68
N ASN A 367 17.97 -5.32 -1.69
CA ASN A 367 18.30 -3.91 -1.86
C ASN A 367 19.76 -3.74 -2.36
N LEU A 368 20.74 -4.36 -1.69
CA LEU A 368 22.13 -4.29 -2.11
C LEU A 368 22.36 -4.88 -3.51
N CYS A 369 21.76 -6.03 -3.81
CA CYS A 369 21.84 -6.64 -5.15
C CYS A 369 21.28 -5.72 -6.22
N THR A 370 20.13 -5.07 -5.96
CA THR A 370 19.48 -4.14 -6.90
C THR A 370 20.41 -2.97 -7.18
N VAL A 371 20.91 -2.31 -6.15
CA VAL A 371 21.82 -1.15 -6.31
C VAL A 371 23.11 -1.57 -7.00
N TYR A 372 23.70 -2.71 -6.64
CA TYR A 372 24.91 -3.21 -7.23
C TYR A 372 24.76 -3.58 -8.72
N SER A 373 23.58 -4.13 -9.11
CA SER A 373 23.31 -4.49 -10.51
C SER A 373 23.17 -3.29 -11.44
N LEU A 374 22.87 -2.12 -10.89
CA LEU A 374 22.74 -0.85 -11.65
C LEU A 374 24.08 -0.14 -11.87
N THR A 375 25.16 -0.62 -11.26
CA THR A 375 26.52 -0.09 -11.49
C THR A 375 27.02 -0.41 -12.89
N GLY A 376 27.27 0.61 -13.70
CA GLY A 376 27.79 0.47 -15.07
C GLY A 376 26.81 0.84 -16.18
N SER A 377 25.57 1.18 -15.85
CA SER A 377 24.70 1.95 -16.72
C SER A 377 24.99 3.45 -16.52
N ASP A 378 24.98 4.24 -17.59
CA ASP A 378 25.17 5.69 -17.57
C ASP A 378 24.25 6.39 -16.56
N ASP A 379 24.33 7.69 -16.35
CA ASP A 379 23.65 8.49 -15.31
C ASP A 379 22.13 8.23 -15.10
N GLU A 380 21.48 7.47 -15.97
CA GLU A 380 20.10 7.02 -15.84
C GLU A 380 19.83 6.09 -14.62
N TRP A 381 20.85 5.47 -14.03
CA TRP A 381 20.67 4.59 -12.88
C TRP A 381 20.13 5.31 -11.63
N LEU A 382 20.48 6.57 -11.45
CA LEU A 382 20.00 7.41 -10.36
C LEU A 382 18.50 7.66 -10.44
N THR A 383 17.98 7.89 -11.65
CA THR A 383 16.58 8.20 -11.91
C THR A 383 15.71 6.94 -12.02
N SER A 384 16.21 5.86 -12.60
CA SER A 384 15.46 4.59 -12.74
C SER A 384 15.25 3.86 -11.40
N ALA A 385 16.15 4.03 -10.43
CA ALA A 385 16.00 3.46 -9.10
C ALA A 385 14.95 4.20 -8.23
N THR A 386 14.60 5.46 -8.56
CA THR A 386 13.73 6.30 -7.73
C THR A 386 12.31 5.80 -7.60
N SER A 387 11.78 5.09 -8.60
CA SER A 387 10.39 4.59 -8.63
C SER A 387 10.27 3.11 -8.98
N SER A 388 11.35 2.33 -8.84
CA SER A 388 11.31 0.91 -9.20
C SER A 388 10.34 0.14 -8.29
N SER A 389 9.58 -0.80 -8.87
CA SER A 389 8.69 -1.69 -8.11
C SER A 389 9.44 -2.45 -7.02
N VAL A 390 10.73 -2.74 -7.22
CA VAL A 390 11.59 -3.39 -6.23
C VAL A 390 11.81 -2.51 -5.00
N ALA A 391 12.11 -1.21 -5.19
CA ALA A 391 12.28 -0.26 -4.08
C ALA A 391 11.00 -0.15 -3.24
N ILE A 392 9.84 -0.10 -3.88
CA ILE A 392 8.54 -0.06 -3.20
C ILE A 392 8.29 -1.35 -2.42
N LEU A 393 8.45 -2.51 -3.04
CA LEU A 393 8.21 -3.81 -2.40
C LEU A 393 9.15 -4.06 -1.23
N VAL A 394 10.44 -3.78 -1.39
CA VAL A 394 11.44 -3.94 -0.33
C VAL A 394 11.13 -2.98 0.81
N GLY A 395 10.89 -1.69 0.55
CA GLY A 395 10.59 -0.71 1.59
C GLY A 395 9.31 -1.03 2.36
N LEU A 396 8.29 -1.58 1.70
CA LEU A 396 7.07 -2.08 2.37
C LEU A 396 7.35 -3.30 3.22
N ALA A 397 8.13 -4.27 2.71
CA ALA A 397 8.48 -5.48 3.45
C ALA A 397 9.30 -5.12 4.71
N GLU A 398 10.23 -4.19 4.61
CA GLU A 398 10.99 -3.66 5.75
C GLU A 398 10.11 -2.94 6.75
N THR A 399 9.15 -2.14 6.27
CA THR A 399 8.17 -1.48 7.14
C THR A 399 7.32 -2.50 7.90
N VAL A 400 6.86 -3.54 7.23
CA VAL A 400 6.15 -4.66 7.88
C VAL A 400 7.03 -5.34 8.91
N CYS A 401 8.28 -5.66 8.57
CA CYS A 401 9.23 -6.26 9.51
C CYS A 401 9.44 -5.35 10.74
N PHE A 402 9.57 -4.04 10.56
CA PHE A 402 9.71 -3.11 11.69
C PHE A 402 8.44 -3.06 12.56
N VAL A 403 7.24 -3.05 11.98
CA VAL A 403 5.98 -3.11 12.73
C VAL A 403 5.89 -4.42 13.52
N LEU A 404 6.31 -5.56 12.94
CA LEU A 404 6.40 -6.85 13.63
C LEU A 404 7.41 -6.81 14.78
N LEU A 405 8.56 -6.16 14.57
CA LEU A 405 9.57 -5.94 15.62
C LEU A 405 9.00 -5.11 16.77
N LEU A 406 8.36 -3.98 16.48
CA LEU A 406 7.73 -3.11 17.48
C LEU A 406 6.74 -3.90 18.34
N PHE A 407 5.86 -4.70 17.73
CA PHE A 407 4.89 -5.52 18.46
C PHE A 407 5.56 -6.62 19.27
N GLY A 408 6.59 -7.27 18.73
CA GLY A 408 7.36 -8.30 19.44
C GLY A 408 8.09 -7.72 20.65
N VAL A 409 8.81 -6.62 20.47
CA VAL A 409 9.53 -5.91 21.55
C VAL A 409 8.56 -5.44 22.62
N TRP A 410 7.43 -4.82 22.22
CA TRP A 410 6.42 -4.34 23.16
C TRP A 410 5.82 -5.50 23.98
N ASP A 411 5.50 -6.64 23.36
CA ASP A 411 4.93 -7.79 24.04
C ASP A 411 5.91 -8.44 25.02
N ILE A 412 7.19 -8.51 24.66
CA ILE A 412 8.27 -8.98 25.57
C ILE A 412 8.40 -8.03 26.76
N VAL A 413 8.51 -6.72 26.48
CA VAL A 413 8.74 -5.70 27.52
C VAL A 413 7.53 -5.51 28.42
N ALA A 414 6.33 -5.31 27.85
CA ALA A 414 5.12 -5.00 28.61
C ALA A 414 4.50 -6.23 29.28
N ASN A 415 4.44 -7.37 28.57
CA ASN A 415 3.74 -8.56 29.03
C ASN A 415 4.66 -9.69 29.52
N GLY A 416 5.97 -9.62 29.24
CA GLY A 416 6.93 -10.72 29.50
C GLY A 416 6.66 -11.96 28.67
N HIS A 417 5.93 -11.81 27.55
CA HIS A 417 5.53 -12.91 26.73
C HIS A 417 6.52 -13.10 25.58
N THR A 418 7.21 -14.25 25.58
CA THR A 418 8.08 -14.70 24.49
C THR A 418 7.43 -15.87 23.74
N LEU A 419 7.84 -16.09 22.52
CA LEU A 419 7.40 -17.22 21.68
C LEU A 419 8.61 -18.11 21.35
N PRO A 420 9.01 -19.04 22.25
CA PRO A 420 10.18 -19.88 22.06
C PRO A 420 10.11 -20.69 20.77
N LEU A 421 11.16 -20.70 19.98
CA LEU A 421 11.20 -21.39 18.69
C LEU A 421 10.88 -22.90 18.80
N PRO A 422 11.45 -23.68 19.75
CA PRO A 422 11.13 -25.09 19.89
C PRO A 422 9.66 -25.35 20.25
N ALA A 423 9.09 -24.54 21.15
CA ALA A 423 7.70 -24.69 21.59
C ALA A 423 6.71 -24.41 20.44
N ARG A 424 7.01 -23.41 19.59
CA ARG A 424 6.20 -23.09 18.42
C ARG A 424 6.26 -24.14 17.32
N MET A 425 7.40 -24.77 17.13
CA MET A 425 7.50 -25.91 16.21
C MET A 425 6.63 -27.10 16.67
N ALA A 426 6.57 -27.35 17.98
CA ALA A 426 5.70 -28.39 18.55
C ALA A 426 4.20 -28.03 18.45
N GLU A 427 3.83 -26.77 18.75
CA GLU A 427 2.46 -26.27 18.69
C GLU A 427 1.95 -26.23 17.22
N ALA A 428 2.80 -25.85 16.31
CA ALA A 428 2.53 -25.97 14.88
C ALA A 428 2.33 -27.45 14.45
N ALA A 429 2.71 -28.42 15.24
CA ALA A 429 2.45 -29.83 14.99
C ALA A 429 1.04 -30.31 15.40
N ALA A 430 0.26 -29.55 16.18
CA ALA A 430 -1.09 -29.94 16.55
C ALA A 430 -2.07 -29.83 15.34
N PRO A 431 -2.95 -30.81 15.15
CA PRO A 431 -3.93 -30.75 14.08
C PRO A 431 -4.98 -29.66 14.36
N PRO A 432 -5.43 -28.90 13.34
CA PRO A 432 -6.43 -27.86 13.51
C PRO A 432 -7.80 -28.47 13.86
N ALA A 433 -8.49 -27.87 14.84
CA ALA A 433 -9.80 -28.30 15.26
C ALA A 433 -10.88 -27.98 14.21
N ALA A 434 -11.90 -28.82 14.13
CA ALA A 434 -13.08 -28.54 13.32
C ALA A 434 -13.80 -27.28 13.83
N PRO A 435 -14.28 -26.39 12.94
CA PRO A 435 -15.00 -25.19 13.36
C PRO A 435 -16.36 -25.53 13.95
N ALA A 436 -16.77 -24.81 14.99
CA ALA A 436 -18.10 -24.97 15.56
C ALA A 436 -19.21 -24.67 14.52
N PRO A 437 -20.40 -25.26 14.62
CA PRO A 437 -21.49 -25.05 13.66
C PRO A 437 -22.00 -23.59 13.66
N GLN A 438 -22.56 -23.17 12.54
CA GLN A 438 -23.19 -21.85 12.41
C GLN A 438 -24.50 -21.81 13.22
N PRO A 439 -24.80 -20.71 13.92
CA PRO A 439 -26.06 -20.54 14.60
C PRO A 439 -27.23 -20.53 13.59
N LYS A 440 -28.37 -21.08 13.99
CA LYS A 440 -29.61 -21.06 13.17
C LYS A 440 -30.09 -19.61 12.97
N TRP A 441 -30.64 -19.32 11.81
CA TRP A 441 -31.27 -18.04 11.55
C TRP A 441 -32.55 -17.89 12.39
N GLN A 442 -32.73 -16.73 13.01
CA GLN A 442 -33.92 -16.40 13.76
C GLN A 442 -34.85 -15.52 12.88
N ARG A 443 -36.17 -15.67 13.00
CA ARG A 443 -37.15 -14.88 12.24
C ARG A 443 -36.90 -13.36 12.36
N LYS A 444 -36.63 -12.87 13.58
CA LYS A 444 -36.32 -11.44 13.82
C LYS A 444 -35.07 -10.97 13.12
N GLU A 445 -34.05 -11.82 12.97
CA GLU A 445 -32.82 -11.51 12.25
C GLU A 445 -33.09 -11.38 10.75
N ILE A 446 -33.87 -12.30 10.19
CA ILE A 446 -34.27 -12.25 8.76
C ILE A 446 -35.10 -11.00 8.48
N LEU A 447 -36.08 -10.69 9.35
CA LEU A 447 -36.89 -9.50 9.22
C LEU A 447 -36.06 -8.21 9.31
N ALA A 448 -35.09 -8.15 10.22
CA ALA A 448 -34.20 -7.00 10.34
C ALA A 448 -33.30 -6.84 9.10
N LEU A 449 -32.78 -7.93 8.54
CA LEU A 449 -32.01 -7.94 7.30
C LEU A 449 -32.86 -7.44 6.12
N LEU A 450 -34.08 -7.94 5.96
CA LEU A 450 -35.01 -7.52 4.90
C LEU A 450 -35.37 -6.04 5.04
N ALA A 451 -35.69 -5.59 6.26
CA ALA A 451 -36.04 -4.20 6.55
C ALA A 451 -34.86 -3.26 6.26
N LEU A 452 -33.63 -3.63 6.63
CA LEU A 452 -32.43 -2.86 6.33
C LEU A 452 -32.17 -2.81 4.83
N THR A 453 -32.32 -3.94 4.13
CA THR A 453 -32.16 -4.00 2.66
C THR A 453 -33.20 -3.13 1.96
N ALA A 454 -34.47 -3.18 2.38
CA ALA A 454 -35.52 -2.34 1.83
C ALA A 454 -35.28 -0.85 2.10
N ALA A 455 -34.87 -0.48 3.32
CA ALA A 455 -34.52 0.91 3.65
C ALA A 455 -33.34 1.39 2.82
N THR A 456 -32.32 0.54 2.63
CA THR A 456 -31.16 0.84 1.77
C THR A 456 -31.61 1.05 0.31
N ALA A 457 -32.51 0.22 -0.19
CA ALA A 457 -33.05 0.37 -1.54
C ALA A 457 -33.77 1.70 -1.69
N VAL A 458 -34.67 2.05 -0.77
CA VAL A 458 -35.41 3.33 -0.80
C VAL A 458 -34.41 4.50 -0.85
N VAL A 459 -33.45 4.55 0.05
CA VAL A 459 -32.46 5.65 0.10
C VAL A 459 -31.56 5.68 -1.15
N SER A 460 -31.17 4.51 -1.68
CA SER A 460 -30.25 4.43 -2.83
C SER A 460 -30.96 4.74 -4.17
N PHE A 461 -32.21 4.37 -4.34
CA PHE A 461 -32.99 4.68 -5.55
C PHE A 461 -33.70 6.04 -5.51
N ALA A 462 -33.84 6.63 -4.31
CA ALA A 462 -34.38 7.98 -4.20
C ALA A 462 -33.45 8.99 -4.89
N TYR A 463 -34.00 9.86 -5.73
CA TYR A 463 -33.24 10.91 -6.40
C TYR A 463 -32.07 10.36 -7.27
N LEU A 464 -32.28 9.19 -7.90
CA LEU A 464 -31.24 8.52 -8.69
C LEU A 464 -31.06 9.17 -10.07
N GLY A 465 -32.13 9.57 -10.70
CA GLY A 465 -32.16 10.13 -12.03
C GLY A 465 -33.57 10.16 -12.64
N SER A 466 -33.75 10.94 -13.68
CA SER A 466 -34.96 10.97 -14.48
C SER A 466 -35.23 9.61 -15.15
N ARG A 467 -36.49 9.26 -15.28
CA ARG A 467 -36.97 8.13 -16.07
C ARG A 467 -37.42 8.54 -17.47
N THR A 468 -37.32 9.82 -17.78
CA THR A 468 -37.59 10.39 -19.09
C THR A 468 -36.32 11.03 -19.64
N ALA A 469 -36.07 10.81 -20.90
CA ALA A 469 -35.03 11.45 -21.70
C ALA A 469 -35.42 11.27 -23.15
N PRO A 470 -34.93 12.10 -24.07
CA PRO A 470 -35.15 11.90 -25.52
C PRO A 470 -34.58 10.54 -25.95
N GLN A 471 -35.30 9.85 -26.85
CA GLN A 471 -34.96 8.49 -27.31
C GLN A 471 -34.78 8.43 -28.85
N ASN A 472 -35.22 9.43 -29.60
CA ASN A 472 -35.24 9.45 -31.07
C ASN A 472 -34.17 10.40 -31.62
N PRO A 473 -32.93 9.94 -31.93
CA PRO A 473 -31.90 10.82 -32.45
C PRO A 473 -32.11 11.19 -33.94
N LEU A 474 -31.81 12.42 -34.31
CA LEU A 474 -31.38 12.71 -35.69
C LEU A 474 -30.00 12.08 -35.87
N ASP A 475 -29.93 11.04 -36.70
CA ASP A 475 -28.68 10.31 -36.94
C ASP A 475 -28.02 10.78 -38.26
N ALA A 476 -27.00 11.61 -38.14
CA ALA A 476 -26.18 12.11 -39.22
C ALA A 476 -24.81 11.39 -39.28
N THR A 477 -24.67 10.18 -38.71
CA THR A 477 -23.40 9.44 -38.71
C THR A 477 -22.93 9.20 -40.15
N GLY A 478 -21.72 9.70 -40.45
CA GLY A 478 -21.10 9.60 -41.78
C GLY A 478 -21.74 10.50 -42.84
N THR A 479 -22.69 11.39 -42.45
CA THR A 479 -23.38 12.32 -43.34
C THR A 479 -23.50 13.69 -42.72
N THR A 480 -24.12 14.65 -43.48
CA THR A 480 -24.48 15.97 -42.98
C THR A 480 -25.97 16.15 -43.25
N LEU A 481 -26.75 16.46 -42.20
CA LEU A 481 -28.17 16.75 -42.27
C LEU A 481 -28.45 18.16 -41.76
N THR A 482 -29.36 18.88 -42.46
CA THR A 482 -29.77 20.24 -42.09
C THR A 482 -31.28 20.28 -41.92
N GLU A 483 -31.73 20.76 -40.75
CA GLU A 483 -33.13 20.99 -40.46
C GLU A 483 -33.40 22.50 -40.30
N THR A 484 -34.59 22.93 -40.67
CA THR A 484 -35.04 24.32 -40.48
C THR A 484 -36.15 24.37 -39.46
N VAL A 485 -36.01 25.25 -38.47
CA VAL A 485 -36.95 25.44 -37.39
C VAL A 485 -37.33 26.90 -37.26
N THR A 486 -38.59 27.13 -36.95
CA THR A 486 -39.14 28.48 -36.68
C THR A 486 -39.58 28.54 -35.22
N ALA A 487 -39.01 29.47 -34.46
CA ALA A 487 -39.37 29.73 -33.07
C ALA A 487 -40.62 30.62 -32.99
N GLU A 488 -41.55 30.30 -32.08
CA GLU A 488 -42.77 31.08 -31.86
C GLU A 488 -42.60 32.13 -30.75
N GLY A 489 -41.40 32.66 -30.58
CA GLY A 489 -41.10 33.68 -29.58
C GLY A 489 -39.59 33.98 -29.46
N GLY A 490 -39.27 35.01 -28.71
CA GLY A 490 -37.86 35.40 -28.48
C GLY A 490 -37.04 34.30 -27.81
N THR A 491 -35.88 34.01 -28.37
CA THR A 491 -34.95 32.97 -27.89
C THR A 491 -33.72 33.60 -27.25
N ALA A 492 -33.38 33.14 -26.05
CA ALA A 492 -32.20 33.58 -25.31
C ALA A 492 -31.16 32.46 -25.10
N ALA A 493 -31.58 31.20 -25.13
CA ALA A 493 -30.66 30.06 -24.99
C ALA A 493 -31.11 28.87 -25.83
N LEU A 494 -30.10 28.11 -26.30
CA LEU A 494 -30.25 26.81 -26.94
C LEU A 494 -29.77 25.73 -25.96
N TRP A 495 -30.63 24.75 -25.67
CA TRP A 495 -30.24 23.54 -24.99
C TRP A 495 -30.05 22.41 -25.97
N VAL A 496 -28.98 21.62 -25.74
CA VAL A 496 -28.58 20.57 -26.66
C VAL A 496 -28.42 19.27 -25.88
N TYR A 497 -29.00 18.18 -26.39
CA TYR A 497 -28.85 16.82 -25.88
C TYR A 497 -28.21 15.94 -26.96
N PRO A 498 -26.87 15.90 -27.04
CA PRO A 498 -26.18 15.09 -28.04
C PRO A 498 -26.16 13.63 -27.68
N GLY A 499 -26.13 12.77 -28.69
CA GLY A 499 -25.85 11.35 -28.57
C GLY A 499 -24.39 11.01 -28.84
N ILE A 500 -24.19 9.91 -29.60
CA ILE A 500 -22.85 9.47 -30.01
C ILE A 500 -22.34 10.37 -31.14
N SER A 501 -21.08 10.74 -31.07
CA SER A 501 -20.35 11.48 -32.10
C SER A 501 -19.05 10.78 -32.45
N TYR A 502 -18.66 10.86 -33.71
CA TYR A 502 -17.40 10.36 -34.24
C TYR A 502 -16.53 11.52 -34.77
N GLY A 503 -16.40 12.60 -34.00
CA GLY A 503 -15.78 13.85 -34.42
C GLY A 503 -16.70 14.70 -35.25
N GLY A 504 -18.00 14.72 -34.89
CA GLY A 504 -19.02 15.47 -35.58
C GLY A 504 -19.20 16.89 -35.06
N ARG A 505 -20.06 17.65 -35.74
CA ARG A 505 -20.30 19.06 -35.45
C ARG A 505 -21.78 19.40 -35.44
N LEU A 506 -22.13 20.33 -34.56
CA LEU A 506 -23.41 20.99 -34.56
C LEU A 506 -23.24 22.47 -34.89
N THR A 507 -23.92 22.94 -35.95
CA THR A 507 -23.90 24.33 -36.35
C THR A 507 -25.35 24.88 -36.37
N VAL A 508 -25.55 26.03 -35.77
CA VAL A 508 -26.81 26.76 -35.78
C VAL A 508 -26.62 28.12 -36.43
N ALA A 509 -27.36 28.39 -37.48
CA ALA A 509 -27.30 29.66 -38.22
C ALA A 509 -28.68 30.33 -38.22
N ASP A 510 -28.70 31.63 -38.37
CA ASP A 510 -29.95 32.44 -38.57
C ASP A 510 -30.50 32.30 -40.00
N ALA A 511 -31.64 32.98 -40.30
CA ALA A 511 -32.27 32.97 -41.59
C ALA A 511 -31.38 33.57 -42.71
N ALA A 512 -30.39 34.38 -42.36
CA ALA A 512 -29.43 34.98 -43.32
C ALA A 512 -28.23 34.08 -43.56
N GLY A 513 -28.10 32.96 -42.83
CA GLY A 513 -26.96 32.04 -42.89
C GLY A 513 -25.80 32.46 -41.99
N THR A 514 -25.96 33.41 -41.07
CA THR A 514 -24.93 33.79 -40.10
C THR A 514 -24.85 32.74 -38.98
N THR A 515 -23.68 32.20 -38.74
CA THR A 515 -23.48 31.22 -37.68
C THR A 515 -23.64 31.86 -36.27
N LEU A 516 -24.64 31.42 -35.55
CA LEU A 516 -24.93 31.82 -34.15
C LEU A 516 -24.22 30.95 -33.16
N TYR A 517 -24.09 29.64 -33.46
CA TYR A 517 -23.40 28.64 -32.61
C TYR A 517 -22.78 27.58 -33.49
N GLU A 518 -21.57 27.22 -33.13
CA GLU A 518 -20.84 26.11 -33.74
C GLU A 518 -20.04 25.38 -32.65
N LYS A 519 -20.20 24.07 -32.56
CA LYS A 519 -19.47 23.24 -31.62
C LYS A 519 -19.16 21.88 -32.20
N GLU A 520 -17.91 21.47 -32.03
CA GLU A 520 -17.52 20.07 -32.20
C GLU A 520 -18.14 19.23 -31.08
N LEU A 521 -18.86 18.18 -31.45
CA LEU A 521 -19.48 17.25 -30.54
C LEU A 521 -18.46 16.14 -30.22
N ASP A 522 -18.09 16.03 -28.96
CA ASP A 522 -17.16 15.03 -28.46
C ASP A 522 -17.82 14.09 -27.47
N TYR A 523 -17.04 13.12 -26.97
CA TYR A 523 -17.52 12.14 -25.98
C TYR A 523 -17.89 12.76 -24.64
N SER A 524 -17.38 13.93 -24.30
CA SER A 524 -17.56 14.53 -22.97
C SER A 524 -18.96 15.08 -22.72
N THR A 525 -19.73 15.31 -23.79
CA THR A 525 -21.09 15.84 -23.71
C THR A 525 -22.17 14.84 -24.10
N CYS A 526 -21.81 13.59 -24.44
CA CYS A 526 -22.79 12.58 -24.85
C CYS A 526 -23.80 12.32 -23.73
N PHE A 527 -25.09 12.24 -24.13
CA PHE A 527 -26.25 12.04 -23.24
C PHE A 527 -26.31 13.01 -22.05
N SER A 528 -25.91 14.24 -22.29
CA SER A 528 -25.90 15.32 -21.30
C SER A 528 -26.46 16.60 -21.86
N TRP A 529 -27.46 17.20 -21.18
CA TRP A 529 -27.95 18.50 -21.53
C TRP A 529 -26.86 19.58 -21.33
N THR A 530 -26.68 20.43 -22.32
CA THR A 530 -25.83 21.61 -22.24
C THR A 530 -26.66 22.85 -22.66
N SER A 531 -26.40 23.99 -22.02
CA SER A 531 -27.06 25.26 -22.32
C SER A 531 -26.03 26.20 -22.95
N VAL A 532 -26.46 26.86 -24.01
CA VAL A 532 -25.69 27.88 -24.75
C VAL A 532 -26.52 29.13 -24.85
N GLU A 533 -25.96 30.27 -24.50
CA GLU A 533 -26.62 31.58 -24.67
C GLU A 533 -26.61 31.94 -26.14
N LEU A 534 -27.77 32.37 -26.63
CA LEU A 534 -27.96 32.99 -27.95
C LEU A 534 -28.06 34.50 -27.77
N TYR A 535 -27.58 35.28 -28.72
CA TYR A 535 -27.67 36.72 -28.67
C TYR A 535 -29.12 37.16 -28.94
N ASP A 536 -29.59 38.24 -28.31
CA ASP A 536 -30.96 38.77 -28.39
C ASP A 536 -31.47 39.04 -29.81
N ASP A 537 -30.61 39.17 -30.80
CA ASP A 537 -30.93 39.41 -32.20
C ASP A 537 -30.93 38.14 -33.07
N ALA A 538 -31.00 36.94 -32.45
CA ALA A 538 -30.89 35.67 -33.18
C ALA A 538 -32.02 35.38 -34.22
N GLY A 539 -33.11 36.15 -34.19
CA GLY A 539 -34.21 35.95 -35.11
C GLY A 539 -35.19 34.85 -34.74
N GLU A 540 -36.16 34.51 -35.60
CA GLU A 540 -37.17 33.48 -35.38
C GLU A 540 -36.88 32.18 -36.15
N VAL A 541 -36.07 32.23 -37.22
CA VAL A 541 -35.78 31.08 -38.09
C VAL A 541 -34.35 30.66 -37.92
N PHE A 542 -34.13 29.37 -37.64
CA PHE A 542 -32.78 28.77 -37.46
C PHE A 542 -32.58 27.63 -38.45
N HIS A 543 -31.38 27.60 -39.05
CA HIS A 543 -30.88 26.47 -39.83
C HIS A 543 -29.90 25.69 -38.96
N ILE A 544 -30.26 24.42 -38.67
CA ILE A 544 -29.49 23.57 -37.76
C ILE A 544 -28.87 22.45 -38.58
N THR A 545 -27.55 22.41 -38.61
CA THR A 545 -26.76 21.40 -39.32
C THR A 545 -26.05 20.50 -38.35
N VAL A 546 -26.28 19.19 -38.49
CA VAL A 546 -25.61 18.12 -37.76
C VAL A 546 -24.73 17.38 -38.75
N GLU A 547 -23.46 17.23 -38.42
CA GLU A 547 -22.46 16.52 -39.21
C GLU A 547 -21.84 15.40 -38.38
N ASN A 548 -21.81 14.18 -38.91
CA ASN A 548 -21.14 13.00 -38.37
C ASN A 548 -21.40 12.75 -36.85
N ALA A 549 -22.65 12.97 -36.40
CA ALA A 549 -23.07 12.82 -35.01
C ALA A 549 -24.54 12.44 -34.90
N GLN A 550 -24.91 11.94 -33.74
CA GLN A 550 -26.30 11.81 -33.31
C GLN A 550 -26.68 12.98 -32.38
N VAL A 551 -27.79 13.62 -32.61
CA VAL A 551 -28.38 14.61 -31.70
C VAL A 551 -29.81 14.17 -31.41
N PHE A 552 -30.15 13.95 -30.13
CA PHE A 552 -31.44 13.43 -29.73
C PHE A 552 -32.48 14.51 -29.63
N GLU A 553 -32.14 15.67 -29.03
CA GLU A 553 -33.11 16.72 -28.84
C GLU A 553 -32.44 18.08 -28.68
N LEU A 554 -33.10 19.11 -29.18
CA LEU A 554 -32.78 20.50 -28.95
C LEU A 554 -33.97 21.21 -28.29
N ALA A 555 -33.73 22.26 -27.55
CA ALA A 555 -34.76 23.09 -26.98
C ALA A 555 -34.37 24.56 -26.99
N LEU A 556 -35.27 25.42 -27.42
CA LEU A 556 -35.08 26.87 -27.35
C LEU A 556 -35.71 27.39 -26.06
N ARG A 557 -34.98 28.25 -25.35
CA ARG A 557 -35.44 28.89 -24.10
C ARG A 557 -35.46 30.40 -24.25
N SER A 558 -36.50 31.00 -23.72
CA SER A 558 -36.65 32.46 -23.58
C SER A 558 -35.80 33.01 -22.42
N ALA A 559 -35.70 34.32 -22.33
CA ALA A 559 -34.89 34.99 -21.28
C ALA A 559 -35.39 34.74 -19.85
N ASP A 560 -36.65 34.42 -19.66
CA ASP A 560 -37.22 33.98 -18.37
C ASP A 560 -37.06 32.47 -18.11
N GLY A 561 -36.42 31.74 -19.07
CA GLY A 561 -36.14 30.32 -18.97
C GLY A 561 -37.32 29.42 -19.39
N ALA A 562 -38.42 29.96 -19.96
CA ALA A 562 -39.51 29.15 -20.44
C ALA A 562 -39.15 28.46 -21.77
N LEU A 563 -39.75 27.28 -22.03
CA LEU A 563 -39.61 26.59 -23.30
C LEU A 563 -40.29 27.36 -24.42
N VAL A 564 -39.60 27.67 -25.48
CA VAL A 564 -40.15 28.36 -26.66
C VAL A 564 -40.71 27.31 -27.61
N PRO A 565 -42.01 27.37 -27.95
CA PRO A 565 -42.61 26.50 -28.98
C PRO A 565 -41.94 26.71 -30.33
N VAL A 566 -41.79 25.63 -31.09
CA VAL A 566 -41.19 25.65 -32.41
C VAL A 566 -42.05 24.93 -33.44
N THR A 567 -41.90 25.34 -34.70
CA THR A 567 -42.51 24.67 -35.84
C THR A 567 -41.40 24.20 -36.80
N GLY A 568 -41.40 22.92 -37.19
CA GLY A 568 -40.33 22.31 -38.01
C GLY A 568 -39.27 21.65 -37.13
N GLY A 569 -38.06 21.45 -37.68
CA GLY A 569 -36.91 20.88 -36.98
C GLY A 569 -36.90 19.36 -36.89
N GLY A 570 -37.90 18.65 -37.36
CA GLY A 570 -37.92 17.18 -37.46
C GLY A 570 -37.61 16.50 -36.12
N ALA A 571 -36.75 15.47 -36.15
CA ALA A 571 -36.37 14.68 -34.97
C ALA A 571 -35.55 15.48 -33.93
N LEU A 572 -35.10 16.71 -34.23
CA LEU A 572 -34.40 17.54 -33.24
C LEU A 572 -35.33 18.24 -32.24
N PHE A 573 -36.67 18.24 -32.49
CA PHE A 573 -37.65 18.93 -31.67
C PHE A 573 -38.93 18.11 -31.47
N ASP A 574 -38.88 16.77 -31.65
CA ASP A 574 -40.08 15.91 -31.58
C ASP A 574 -40.39 15.41 -30.18
N GLU A 575 -39.46 15.51 -29.25
CA GLU A 575 -39.56 15.02 -27.87
C GLU A 575 -39.52 16.15 -26.82
N GLN A 576 -40.07 17.32 -27.09
CA GLN A 576 -40.03 18.49 -26.21
C GLN A 576 -40.59 18.25 -24.79
N THR A 577 -41.45 17.23 -24.62
CA THR A 577 -41.90 16.79 -23.29
C THR A 577 -40.83 16.10 -22.45
N ALA A 578 -39.73 15.68 -23.06
CA ALA A 578 -38.58 15.08 -22.38
C ALA A 578 -37.54 16.12 -21.95
N VAL A 579 -37.68 17.38 -22.39
CA VAL A 579 -36.81 18.49 -22.00
C VAL A 579 -36.98 18.79 -20.51
N PRO A 580 -35.91 18.75 -19.68
CA PRO A 580 -36.06 18.97 -18.24
C PRO A 580 -36.26 20.45 -17.90
N GLU A 581 -36.84 20.73 -16.73
CA GLU A 581 -36.97 22.10 -16.21
C GLU A 581 -35.61 22.75 -15.91
N ALA A 582 -34.66 21.95 -15.44
CA ALA A 582 -33.30 22.39 -15.10
C ALA A 582 -32.28 21.30 -15.43
N ILE A 583 -31.11 21.71 -15.90
CA ILE A 583 -29.96 20.82 -16.17
C ILE A 583 -29.32 20.40 -14.85
N SER A 584 -29.22 19.10 -14.63
CA SER A 584 -28.62 18.55 -13.40
C SER A 584 -28.14 17.11 -13.61
N GLN A 585 -27.52 16.54 -12.56
CA GLN A 585 -27.19 15.11 -12.52
C GLN A 585 -28.38 14.17 -12.71
N LEU A 586 -29.61 14.68 -12.59
CA LEU A 586 -30.81 13.86 -12.76
C LEU A 586 -31.13 13.55 -14.22
N ASN A 587 -30.59 14.31 -15.15
CA ASN A 587 -30.92 14.22 -16.59
C ASN A 587 -29.69 14.24 -17.51
N SER A 588 -28.49 14.21 -16.95
CA SER A 588 -27.23 14.24 -17.70
C SER A 588 -26.24 13.25 -17.15
N MET A 589 -25.36 12.74 -18.00
CA MET A 589 -24.20 11.94 -17.58
C MET A 589 -23.17 12.83 -16.89
N TYR A 590 -22.41 12.25 -16.00
CA TYR A 590 -21.27 12.89 -15.37
C TYR A 590 -20.18 11.87 -15.03
N PHE A 591 -18.94 12.32 -14.88
CA PHE A 591 -17.77 11.50 -14.61
C PHE A 591 -17.65 10.33 -15.61
N ASP A 592 -17.36 9.12 -15.13
CA ASP A 592 -17.12 7.93 -15.98
C ASP A 592 -18.42 7.39 -16.64
N GLU A 593 -19.60 7.96 -16.38
CA GLU A 593 -20.84 7.56 -17.06
C GLU A 593 -20.75 7.79 -18.58
N ILE A 594 -20.03 8.86 -19.00
CA ILE A 594 -19.77 9.16 -20.42
C ILE A 594 -18.99 8.07 -21.14
N TYR A 595 -18.28 7.21 -20.42
CA TYR A 595 -17.57 6.04 -20.94
C TYR A 595 -18.43 4.77 -20.82
N HIS A 596 -18.86 4.45 -19.62
CA HIS A 596 -19.50 3.17 -19.35
C HIS A 596 -20.98 3.14 -19.70
N GLY A 597 -21.72 4.22 -19.45
CA GLY A 597 -23.11 4.37 -19.84
C GLY A 597 -23.27 4.43 -21.36
N ARG A 598 -22.39 5.21 -22.02
CA ARG A 598 -22.29 5.25 -23.49
C ARG A 598 -22.01 3.84 -24.05
N THR A 599 -21.05 3.12 -23.52
CA THR A 599 -20.72 1.76 -23.99
C THR A 599 -21.89 0.80 -23.81
N GLY A 600 -22.68 0.92 -22.71
CA GLY A 600 -23.91 0.15 -22.56
C GLY A 600 -24.93 0.41 -23.67
N TYR A 601 -25.09 1.67 -24.10
CA TYR A 601 -25.90 2.03 -25.24
C TYR A 601 -25.34 1.46 -26.56
N GLU A 602 -24.03 1.63 -26.80
CA GLU A 602 -23.35 1.11 -27.99
C GLU A 602 -23.49 -0.41 -28.12
N GLN A 603 -23.33 -1.16 -27.02
CA GLN A 603 -23.53 -2.60 -27.00
C GLN A 603 -24.97 -3.00 -27.30
N LEU A 604 -25.97 -2.27 -26.75
CA LEU A 604 -27.39 -2.54 -26.98
C LEU A 604 -27.77 -2.37 -28.45
N HIS A 605 -27.19 -1.35 -29.08
CA HIS A 605 -27.50 -0.99 -30.48
C HIS A 605 -26.52 -1.56 -31.50
N CYS A 606 -25.62 -2.48 -31.06
CA CYS A 606 -24.59 -3.10 -31.90
C CYS A 606 -23.68 -2.09 -32.63
N LEU A 607 -23.39 -0.95 -31.99
CA LEU A 607 -22.52 0.11 -32.48
C LEU A 607 -21.03 -0.21 -32.16
N PRO A 608 -20.07 0.47 -32.80
CA PRO A 608 -18.68 0.42 -32.37
C PRO A 608 -18.50 0.85 -30.93
N VAL A 609 -17.85 0.00 -30.12
CA VAL A 609 -17.65 0.26 -28.67
C VAL A 609 -16.50 1.24 -28.48
N TYR A 610 -16.77 2.35 -27.80
CA TYR A 610 -15.79 3.39 -27.52
C TYR A 610 -14.82 2.98 -26.40
N GLU A 611 -15.37 2.54 -25.23
CA GLU A 611 -14.57 2.22 -24.07
C GLU A 611 -14.17 0.72 -24.09
N THR A 612 -12.92 0.45 -24.45
CA THR A 612 -12.35 -0.91 -24.57
C THR A 612 -11.25 -1.18 -23.54
N THR A 613 -11.00 -0.26 -22.59
CA THR A 613 -9.89 -0.36 -21.63
C THR A 613 -10.21 -1.22 -20.41
N HIS A 614 -11.45 -1.71 -20.28
CA HIS A 614 -11.93 -2.59 -19.22
C HIS A 614 -12.76 -3.76 -19.79
N PRO A 615 -12.82 -4.90 -19.07
CA PRO A 615 -13.65 -6.03 -19.46
C PRO A 615 -15.13 -5.63 -19.58
N PRO A 616 -15.93 -6.33 -20.43
CA PRO A 616 -17.28 -5.85 -20.78
C PRO A 616 -18.34 -6.11 -19.72
N LEU A 617 -18.28 -7.16 -18.89
CA LEU A 617 -19.42 -7.58 -18.04
C LEU A 617 -20.02 -6.47 -17.18
N GLY A 618 -19.21 -5.56 -16.64
CA GLY A 618 -19.72 -4.42 -15.88
C GLY A 618 -20.60 -3.49 -16.73
N LYS A 619 -20.21 -3.32 -17.99
CA LYS A 619 -20.96 -2.53 -18.99
C LYS A 619 -22.17 -3.28 -19.52
N ASP A 620 -22.12 -4.63 -19.59
CA ASP A 620 -23.26 -5.49 -19.94
C ASP A 620 -24.39 -5.34 -18.88
N PHE A 621 -24.03 -5.18 -17.59
CA PHE A 621 -25.06 -4.88 -16.56
C PHE A 621 -25.67 -3.51 -16.74
N ILE A 622 -24.89 -2.50 -17.15
CA ILE A 622 -25.40 -1.17 -17.47
C ILE A 622 -26.32 -1.24 -18.70
N MET A 623 -25.91 -1.96 -19.75
CA MET A 623 -26.72 -2.24 -20.94
C MET A 623 -28.08 -2.83 -20.58
N LEU A 624 -28.13 -3.81 -19.66
CA LEU A 624 -29.40 -4.40 -19.20
C LEU A 624 -30.29 -3.36 -18.50
N GLY A 625 -29.73 -2.43 -17.73
CA GLY A 625 -30.45 -1.33 -17.13
C GLY A 625 -31.05 -0.39 -18.18
N ILE A 626 -30.28 -0.04 -19.22
CA ILE A 626 -30.72 0.76 -20.35
C ILE A 626 -31.82 0.04 -21.15
N ALA A 627 -31.65 -1.27 -21.39
CA ALA A 627 -32.67 -2.06 -22.10
C ALA A 627 -34.01 -2.11 -21.36
N LEU A 628 -34.00 -2.07 -20.01
CA LEU A 628 -35.22 -2.13 -19.20
C LEU A 628 -35.92 -0.77 -19.02
N PHE A 629 -35.15 0.32 -18.96
CA PHE A 629 -35.66 1.64 -18.56
C PHE A 629 -35.37 2.76 -19.58
N GLY A 630 -34.86 2.39 -20.77
CA GLY A 630 -34.48 3.35 -21.80
C GLY A 630 -33.12 4.01 -21.51
N MET A 631 -32.60 4.76 -22.47
CA MET A 631 -31.39 5.58 -22.32
C MET A 631 -31.70 6.82 -21.46
N THR A 632 -31.92 6.58 -20.17
CA THR A 632 -32.30 7.58 -19.16
C THR A 632 -31.31 7.54 -17.99
N ALA A 633 -31.20 8.63 -17.23
CA ALA A 633 -30.32 8.69 -16.07
C ALA A 633 -30.67 7.61 -15.02
N PHE A 634 -31.93 7.26 -14.88
CA PHE A 634 -32.35 6.12 -14.07
C PHE A 634 -31.88 4.79 -14.70
N GLY A 635 -32.02 4.63 -16.02
CA GLY A 635 -31.71 3.38 -16.74
C GLY A 635 -30.25 3.01 -16.61
N TRP A 636 -29.30 3.87 -16.95
CA TRP A 636 -27.87 3.55 -16.88
C TRP A 636 -27.32 3.41 -15.45
N ARG A 637 -27.99 3.99 -14.41
CA ARG A 637 -27.59 3.87 -13.00
C ARG A 637 -28.27 2.71 -12.27
N PHE A 638 -29.33 2.14 -12.82
CA PHE A 638 -30.19 1.14 -12.15
C PHE A 638 -29.39 -0.07 -11.66
N ALA A 639 -28.64 -0.72 -12.54
CA ALA A 639 -27.92 -1.95 -12.23
C ALA A 639 -26.86 -1.72 -11.13
N GLY A 640 -26.06 -0.66 -11.23
CA GLY A 640 -25.06 -0.29 -10.21
C GLY A 640 -25.71 -0.07 -8.84
N THR A 641 -26.85 0.65 -8.80
CA THR A 641 -27.63 0.90 -7.58
C THR A 641 -28.16 -0.39 -6.97
N LEU A 642 -28.67 -1.31 -7.79
CA LEU A 642 -29.14 -2.63 -7.33
C LEU A 642 -28.02 -3.44 -6.68
N PHE A 643 -26.84 -3.51 -7.31
CA PHE A 643 -25.67 -4.19 -6.74
C PHE A 643 -25.21 -3.52 -5.43
N GLY A 644 -25.25 -2.18 -5.34
CA GLY A 644 -24.96 -1.46 -4.11
C GLY A 644 -25.93 -1.75 -2.97
N VAL A 645 -27.21 -1.98 -3.28
CA VAL A 645 -28.22 -2.44 -2.31
C VAL A 645 -27.94 -3.87 -1.87
N LEU A 646 -27.66 -4.78 -2.82
CA LEU A 646 -27.39 -6.20 -2.55
C LEU A 646 -26.04 -6.43 -1.82
N LEU A 647 -25.10 -5.49 -1.89
CA LEU A 647 -23.86 -5.54 -1.14
C LEU A 647 -24.08 -5.52 0.38
N VAL A 648 -25.15 -4.86 0.86
CA VAL A 648 -25.48 -4.77 2.29
C VAL A 648 -25.88 -6.13 2.89
N PRO A 649 -26.86 -6.88 2.35
CA PRO A 649 -27.14 -8.22 2.85
C PRO A 649 -25.99 -9.19 2.63
N LEU A 650 -25.16 -9.05 1.60
CA LEU A 650 -23.99 -9.86 1.39
C LEU A 650 -22.96 -9.64 2.51
N ALA A 651 -22.67 -8.38 2.88
CA ALA A 651 -21.77 -8.06 3.99
C ALA A 651 -22.31 -8.56 5.33
N TRP A 652 -23.63 -8.45 5.57
CA TRP A 652 -24.27 -9.06 6.74
C TRP A 652 -24.02 -10.56 6.79
N CYS A 653 -24.28 -11.27 5.70
CA CYS A 653 -24.07 -12.73 5.62
C CYS A 653 -22.60 -13.09 5.80
N PHE A 654 -21.68 -12.33 5.22
CA PHE A 654 -20.23 -12.52 5.35
C PHE A 654 -19.77 -12.38 6.80
N VAL A 655 -20.11 -11.26 7.46
CA VAL A 655 -19.75 -10.99 8.85
C VAL A 655 -20.43 -12.00 9.79
N ARG A 656 -21.68 -12.37 9.53
CA ARG A 656 -22.38 -13.40 10.30
C ARG A 656 -21.67 -14.75 10.24
N ARG A 657 -21.23 -15.14 9.05
CA ARG A 657 -20.47 -16.39 8.87
C ARG A 657 -19.11 -16.33 9.55
N LEU A 658 -18.42 -15.20 9.44
CA LEU A 658 -17.09 -14.98 10.01
C LEU A 658 -17.11 -14.97 11.55
N THR A 659 -18.07 -14.22 12.14
CA THR A 659 -18.12 -13.93 13.59
C THR A 659 -19.06 -14.86 14.37
N ARG A 660 -20.06 -15.49 13.73
CA ARG A 660 -21.16 -16.23 14.32
C ARG A 660 -22.01 -15.40 15.30
N ARG A 661 -21.94 -14.07 15.19
CA ARG A 661 -22.65 -13.12 16.06
C ARG A 661 -23.67 -12.31 15.25
N PRO A 662 -24.99 -12.56 15.40
CA PRO A 662 -26.00 -11.82 14.67
C PRO A 662 -25.93 -10.30 14.84
N TRP A 663 -25.62 -9.84 16.09
CA TRP A 663 -25.52 -8.40 16.34
C TRP A 663 -24.36 -7.72 15.59
N ALA A 664 -23.23 -8.42 15.44
CA ALA A 664 -22.09 -7.89 14.68
C ALA A 664 -22.37 -7.86 13.18
N ALA A 665 -23.14 -8.82 12.67
CA ALA A 665 -23.63 -8.83 11.30
C ALA A 665 -24.61 -7.66 11.06
N ALA A 666 -25.54 -7.41 11.98
CA ALA A 666 -26.46 -6.28 11.90
C ALA A 666 -25.71 -4.94 11.92
N MET A 667 -24.77 -4.77 12.82
CA MET A 667 -23.88 -3.60 12.87
C MET A 667 -23.16 -3.39 11.51
N ALA A 668 -22.54 -4.44 10.95
CA ALA A 668 -21.85 -4.36 9.69
C ALA A 668 -22.77 -3.97 8.53
N GLY A 669 -23.98 -4.55 8.49
CA GLY A 669 -25.01 -4.16 7.51
C GLY A 669 -25.40 -2.69 7.60
N VAL A 670 -25.65 -2.19 8.83
CA VAL A 670 -25.98 -0.76 9.06
C VAL A 670 -24.82 0.15 8.68
N LEU A 671 -23.60 -0.17 9.09
CA LEU A 671 -22.42 0.63 8.75
C LEU A 671 -22.21 0.72 7.23
N LEU A 672 -22.38 -0.40 6.51
CA LEU A 672 -22.25 -0.40 5.05
C LEU A 672 -23.43 0.31 4.35
N ALA A 673 -24.64 0.19 4.87
CA ALA A 673 -25.78 0.95 4.35
C ALA A 673 -25.56 2.46 4.42
N LEU A 674 -24.80 2.94 5.42
CA LEU A 674 -24.46 4.34 5.68
C LEU A 674 -23.05 4.72 5.19
N ASP A 675 -22.38 3.84 4.45
CA ASP A 675 -21.03 4.12 3.95
C ASP A 675 -21.08 5.06 2.74
N PHE A 676 -20.24 6.08 2.75
CA PHE A 676 -20.22 7.14 1.74
C PHE A 676 -19.81 6.60 0.37
N MET A 677 -18.72 5.82 0.32
CA MET A 677 -18.20 5.26 -0.93
C MET A 677 -19.20 4.30 -1.55
N ARG A 678 -19.81 3.41 -0.76
CA ARG A 678 -20.85 2.51 -1.24
C ARG A 678 -22.01 3.31 -1.84
N PHE A 679 -22.47 4.38 -1.16
CA PHE A 679 -23.61 5.17 -1.61
C PHE A 679 -23.33 5.92 -2.91
N SER A 680 -22.23 6.70 -2.98
CA SER A 680 -21.91 7.49 -4.18
C SER A 680 -21.53 6.59 -5.37
N GLN A 681 -20.68 5.55 -5.13
CA GLN A 681 -20.19 4.68 -6.19
C GLN A 681 -21.25 3.75 -6.79
N SER A 682 -22.29 3.40 -6.02
CA SER A 682 -23.39 2.58 -6.54
C SER A 682 -24.41 3.38 -7.37
N ARG A 683 -24.46 4.70 -7.21
CA ARG A 683 -25.41 5.60 -7.88
C ARG A 683 -24.84 6.23 -9.16
N LEU A 684 -23.69 5.78 -9.57
CA LEU A 684 -22.94 6.19 -10.76
C LEU A 684 -22.81 4.99 -11.69
N ALA A 685 -22.99 5.18 -13.00
CA ALA A 685 -22.80 4.10 -13.96
C ALA A 685 -21.31 3.81 -14.18
N THR A 686 -20.68 3.20 -13.18
CA THR A 686 -19.30 2.71 -13.22
C THR A 686 -19.23 1.21 -12.94
N ILE A 687 -18.07 0.62 -13.20
CA ILE A 687 -17.87 -0.84 -13.08
C ILE A 687 -17.35 -1.28 -11.70
N ASP A 688 -16.95 -0.34 -10.82
CA ASP A 688 -16.32 -0.64 -9.52
C ASP A 688 -17.24 -1.36 -8.55
N ILE A 689 -18.50 -1.02 -8.54
CA ILE A 689 -19.50 -1.63 -7.64
C ILE A 689 -19.67 -3.13 -7.92
N TYR A 690 -19.68 -3.55 -9.20
CA TYR A 690 -19.81 -4.95 -9.60
C TYR A 690 -18.58 -5.74 -9.18
N GLY A 691 -17.36 -5.21 -9.46
CA GLY A 691 -16.11 -5.81 -9.01
C GLY A 691 -16.09 -6.01 -7.48
N THR A 692 -16.44 -4.98 -6.70
CA THR A 692 -16.49 -5.04 -5.24
C THR A 692 -17.49 -6.08 -4.72
N PHE A 693 -18.68 -6.14 -5.34
CA PHE A 693 -19.70 -7.13 -4.97
C PHE A 693 -19.21 -8.56 -5.17
N PHE A 694 -18.64 -8.88 -6.33
CA PHE A 694 -18.14 -10.22 -6.62
C PHE A 694 -16.89 -10.60 -5.83
N ILE A 695 -16.01 -9.65 -5.51
CA ILE A 695 -14.88 -9.86 -4.60
C ILE A 695 -15.38 -10.27 -3.21
N LEU A 696 -16.37 -9.56 -2.67
CA LEU A 696 -16.93 -9.91 -1.35
C LEU A 696 -17.70 -11.23 -1.39
N LEU A 697 -18.44 -11.53 -2.47
CA LEU A 697 -19.13 -12.81 -2.68
C LEU A 697 -18.15 -13.98 -2.76
N GLY A 698 -17.05 -13.81 -3.50
CA GLY A 698 -15.96 -14.79 -3.58
C GLY A 698 -15.34 -15.07 -2.21
N ALA A 699 -15.06 -14.01 -1.44
CA ALA A 699 -14.56 -14.11 -0.07
C ALA A 699 -15.57 -14.83 0.87
N TYR A 700 -16.87 -14.53 0.77
CA TYR A 700 -17.92 -15.23 1.50
C TYR A 700 -17.94 -16.74 1.20
N CYS A 701 -17.90 -17.09 -0.09
CA CYS A 701 -17.89 -18.49 -0.52
C CYS A 701 -16.62 -19.21 -0.09
N MET A 702 -15.47 -18.54 -0.14
CA MET A 702 -14.19 -19.09 0.32
C MET A 702 -14.18 -19.36 1.83
N VAL A 703 -14.66 -18.43 2.64
CA VAL A 703 -14.81 -18.66 4.11
C VAL A 703 -15.78 -19.82 4.35
N TRP A 704 -16.87 -19.93 3.60
CA TRP A 704 -17.79 -21.05 3.66
C TRP A 704 -17.10 -22.38 3.27
N TYR A 705 -16.33 -22.38 2.19
CA TYR A 705 -15.52 -23.51 1.75
C TYR A 705 -14.56 -23.96 2.86
N CYS A 706 -13.75 -23.03 3.41
CA CYS A 706 -12.79 -23.35 4.46
C CYS A 706 -13.46 -23.99 5.68
N GLN A 707 -14.59 -23.45 6.12
CA GLN A 707 -15.34 -24.01 7.25
C GLN A 707 -15.88 -25.43 6.97
N ARG A 708 -16.37 -25.67 5.75
CA ARG A 708 -16.89 -26.98 5.34
C ARG A 708 -15.78 -28.03 5.20
N VAL A 709 -14.65 -27.65 4.58
CA VAL A 709 -13.49 -28.55 4.43
C VAL A 709 -13.01 -29.06 5.77
N LEU A 710 -12.86 -28.17 6.77
CA LEU A 710 -12.40 -28.56 8.10
C LEU A 710 -13.44 -29.41 8.86
N ALA A 711 -14.74 -29.22 8.58
CA ALA A 711 -15.82 -29.93 9.28
C ALA A 711 -16.14 -31.30 8.66
N VAL A 712 -16.27 -31.40 7.33
CA VAL A 712 -16.81 -32.55 6.63
C VAL A 712 -15.95 -33.02 5.43
N GLY A 713 -14.78 -32.37 5.21
CA GLY A 713 -13.88 -32.67 4.09
C GLY A 713 -14.25 -31.97 2.79
N VAL A 714 -13.35 -32.11 1.81
CA VAL A 714 -13.45 -31.42 0.50
C VAL A 714 -14.70 -31.85 -0.27
N ASN A 715 -15.01 -33.14 -0.27
CA ASN A 715 -16.16 -33.67 -1.01
C ASN A 715 -17.50 -33.08 -0.55
N GLY A 716 -17.59 -32.71 0.74
CA GLY A 716 -18.76 -32.01 1.31
C GLY A 716 -18.76 -30.51 1.08
N ALA A 717 -17.73 -29.93 0.43
CA ALA A 717 -17.52 -28.51 0.23
C ALA A 717 -17.52 -28.06 -1.25
N VAL A 718 -17.89 -28.92 -2.18
CA VAL A 718 -17.86 -28.64 -3.63
C VAL A 718 -18.77 -27.45 -4.00
N LEU A 719 -19.96 -27.35 -3.40
CA LEU A 719 -20.88 -26.23 -3.71
C LEU A 719 -20.28 -24.85 -3.40
N PRO A 720 -19.77 -24.56 -2.18
CA PRO A 720 -19.15 -23.27 -1.95
C PRO A 720 -17.86 -23.05 -2.78
N MET A 721 -17.16 -24.09 -3.18
CA MET A 721 -16.03 -24.01 -4.10
C MET A 721 -16.48 -23.55 -5.49
N ALA A 722 -17.53 -24.16 -6.03
CA ALA A 722 -18.09 -23.78 -7.33
C ALA A 722 -18.66 -22.36 -7.35
N LEU A 723 -19.42 -21.98 -6.32
CA LEU A 723 -19.96 -20.62 -6.19
C LEU A 723 -18.84 -19.57 -6.00
N GLY A 724 -17.76 -19.94 -5.30
CA GLY A 724 -16.59 -19.08 -5.16
C GLY A 724 -15.88 -18.85 -6.50
N GLY A 725 -15.74 -19.90 -7.31
CA GLY A 725 -15.18 -19.79 -8.66
C GLY A 725 -16.07 -18.98 -9.61
N LEU A 726 -17.40 -19.18 -9.54
CA LEU A 726 -18.37 -18.36 -10.28
C LEU A 726 -18.23 -16.86 -9.90
N ALA A 727 -18.21 -16.55 -8.62
CA ALA A 727 -18.04 -15.16 -8.16
C ALA A 727 -16.69 -14.57 -8.61
N PHE A 728 -15.63 -15.35 -8.54
CA PHE A 728 -14.31 -14.93 -9.01
C PHE A 728 -14.32 -14.61 -10.52
N GLY A 729 -14.91 -15.49 -11.32
CA GLY A 729 -15.03 -15.29 -12.78
C GLY A 729 -15.83 -14.04 -13.13
N LEU A 730 -16.99 -13.84 -12.49
CA LEU A 730 -17.82 -12.65 -12.68
C LEU A 730 -17.08 -11.36 -12.23
N GLY A 731 -16.31 -11.44 -11.15
CA GLY A 731 -15.48 -10.31 -10.68
C GLY A 731 -14.39 -9.92 -11.68
N CYS A 732 -13.66 -10.90 -12.22
CA CYS A 732 -12.64 -10.67 -13.25
C CYS A 732 -13.22 -10.12 -14.55
N ALA A 733 -14.38 -10.64 -14.98
CA ALA A 733 -15.08 -10.20 -16.18
C ALA A 733 -15.70 -8.79 -16.03
N ALA A 734 -16.02 -8.36 -14.79
CA ALA A 734 -16.52 -7.01 -14.52
C ALA A 734 -15.39 -5.97 -14.42
N LYS A 735 -14.27 -6.31 -13.77
CA LYS A 735 -13.09 -5.44 -13.64
C LYS A 735 -11.84 -6.28 -13.32
N TRP A 736 -10.69 -5.95 -13.93
CA TRP A 736 -9.43 -6.67 -13.69
C TRP A 736 -8.97 -6.69 -12.22
N THR A 737 -9.41 -5.74 -11.40
CA THR A 737 -9.16 -5.77 -9.96
C THR A 737 -9.71 -7.02 -9.26
N GLY A 738 -10.68 -7.72 -9.87
CA GLY A 738 -11.14 -9.05 -9.44
C GLY A 738 -10.01 -10.08 -9.37
N ILE A 739 -8.98 -9.98 -10.24
CA ILE A 739 -7.81 -10.87 -10.25
C ILE A 739 -7.04 -10.78 -8.92
N TYR A 740 -6.98 -9.59 -8.31
CA TYR A 740 -6.30 -9.41 -7.02
C TYR A 740 -6.91 -10.27 -5.91
N ALA A 741 -8.24 -10.45 -5.93
CA ALA A 741 -8.90 -11.35 -5.00
C ALA A 741 -8.43 -12.80 -5.18
N GLY A 742 -8.10 -13.21 -6.40
CA GLY A 742 -7.62 -14.56 -6.71
C GLY A 742 -6.42 -14.97 -5.86
N ALA A 743 -5.47 -14.07 -5.62
CA ALA A 743 -4.33 -14.34 -4.75
C ALA A 743 -4.76 -14.68 -3.32
N GLY A 744 -5.67 -13.87 -2.73
CA GLY A 744 -6.20 -14.11 -1.38
C GLY A 744 -7.00 -15.40 -1.29
N LEU A 745 -7.86 -15.66 -2.29
CA LEU A 745 -8.64 -16.91 -2.38
C LEU A 745 -7.71 -18.12 -2.48
N ALA A 746 -6.64 -18.06 -3.29
CA ALA A 746 -5.66 -19.13 -3.44
C ALA A 746 -4.92 -19.42 -2.13
N VAL A 747 -4.47 -18.39 -1.40
CA VAL A 747 -3.81 -18.56 -0.10
C VAL A 747 -4.74 -19.24 0.90
N LEU A 748 -6.00 -18.82 0.99
CA LEU A 748 -6.98 -19.44 1.88
C LEU A 748 -7.31 -20.88 1.44
N TYR A 749 -7.44 -21.11 0.15
CA TYR A 749 -7.70 -22.44 -0.44
C TYR A 749 -6.58 -23.43 -0.11
N LEU A 750 -5.34 -23.08 -0.42
CA LEU A 750 -4.17 -23.92 -0.13
C LEU A 750 -3.96 -24.08 1.39
N GLY A 751 -4.16 -23.01 2.15
CA GLY A 751 -4.05 -23.01 3.61
C GLY A 751 -5.03 -23.98 4.28
N VAL A 752 -6.30 -24.01 3.81
CA VAL A 752 -7.27 -24.94 4.37
C VAL A 752 -7.02 -26.40 3.95
N LEU A 753 -6.52 -26.64 2.73
CA LEU A 753 -6.13 -27.98 2.30
C LEU A 753 -4.94 -28.49 3.13
N TYR A 754 -3.95 -27.65 3.39
CA TYR A 754 -2.86 -27.96 4.30
C TYR A 754 -3.35 -28.26 5.72
N ALA A 755 -4.28 -27.44 6.25
CA ALA A 755 -4.89 -27.67 7.55
C ALA A 755 -5.67 -28.99 7.58
N ARG A 756 -6.40 -29.33 6.51
CA ARG A 756 -7.14 -30.60 6.40
C ARG A 756 -6.20 -31.81 6.34
N TRP A 757 -5.12 -31.71 5.56
CA TRP A 757 -4.08 -32.73 5.54
C TRP A 757 -3.49 -32.98 6.95
N ARG A 758 -3.22 -31.91 7.67
CA ARG A 758 -2.72 -31.95 9.05
C ARG A 758 -3.68 -32.63 10.04
N GLN A 759 -4.99 -32.67 9.77
CA GLN A 759 -5.95 -33.42 10.59
C GLN A 759 -5.75 -34.94 10.53
N GLY A 760 -4.93 -35.43 9.59
CA GLY A 760 -4.59 -36.86 9.48
C GLY A 760 -5.78 -37.77 9.16
N GLN A 761 -6.85 -37.24 8.56
CA GLN A 761 -8.04 -38.02 8.23
C GLN A 761 -7.78 -39.05 7.11
N PRO A 762 -8.27 -40.29 7.24
CA PRO A 762 -8.12 -41.30 6.20
C PRO A 762 -8.83 -40.83 4.92
N GLY A 763 -8.20 -41.09 3.76
CA GLY A 763 -8.77 -40.76 2.45
C GLY A 763 -8.43 -39.38 1.90
N PHE A 764 -7.52 -38.63 2.52
CA PHE A 764 -7.08 -37.31 2.05
C PHE A 764 -6.63 -37.29 0.59
N GLY A 765 -6.03 -38.37 0.06
CA GLY A 765 -5.65 -38.45 -1.35
C GLY A 765 -6.83 -38.31 -2.33
N ARG A 766 -8.01 -38.87 -1.98
CA ARG A 766 -9.25 -38.68 -2.73
C ARG A 766 -9.75 -37.22 -2.61
N GLU A 767 -9.74 -36.67 -1.41
CA GLU A 767 -10.12 -35.26 -1.15
C GLU A 767 -9.19 -34.31 -1.91
N PHE A 768 -7.88 -34.58 -1.93
CA PHE A 768 -6.90 -33.77 -2.68
C PHE A 768 -7.16 -33.80 -4.18
N ARG A 769 -7.47 -34.99 -4.74
CA ARG A 769 -7.85 -35.10 -6.17
C ARG A 769 -9.10 -34.27 -6.47
N THR A 770 -10.13 -34.32 -5.60
CA THR A 770 -11.34 -33.50 -5.78
C THR A 770 -11.01 -32.02 -5.67
N ALA A 771 -10.16 -31.62 -4.72
CA ALA A 771 -9.69 -30.24 -4.62
C ALA A 771 -8.92 -29.81 -5.88
N PHE A 772 -7.96 -30.59 -6.33
CA PHE A 772 -7.13 -30.26 -7.48
C PHE A 772 -7.96 -30.09 -8.76
N LEU A 773 -8.80 -31.11 -9.09
CA LEU A 773 -9.67 -31.06 -10.27
C LEU A 773 -10.73 -29.95 -10.16
N GLY A 774 -11.34 -29.80 -8.97
CA GLY A 774 -12.29 -28.73 -8.70
C GLY A 774 -11.64 -27.35 -8.71
N GLY A 775 -10.40 -27.23 -8.25
CA GLY A 775 -9.61 -26.01 -8.34
C GLY A 775 -9.42 -25.58 -9.80
N ILE A 776 -9.02 -26.49 -10.67
CA ILE A 776 -8.89 -26.21 -12.11
C ILE A 776 -10.27 -25.88 -12.72
N ALA A 777 -11.28 -26.70 -12.47
CA ALA A 777 -12.60 -26.53 -13.08
C ALA A 777 -13.25 -25.19 -12.65
N PHE A 778 -13.22 -24.85 -11.36
CA PHE A 778 -13.97 -23.72 -10.83
C PHE A 778 -13.16 -22.43 -10.71
N TYR A 779 -11.82 -22.48 -10.56
CA TYR A 779 -11.01 -21.26 -10.43
C TYR A 779 -10.13 -20.96 -11.65
N VAL A 780 -10.14 -21.83 -12.69
CA VAL A 780 -9.44 -21.55 -13.96
C VAL A 780 -10.44 -21.62 -15.12
N VAL A 781 -11.02 -22.81 -15.39
CA VAL A 781 -11.87 -23.04 -16.59
C VAL A 781 -13.15 -22.20 -16.52
N LEU A 782 -13.88 -22.27 -15.42
CA LEU A 782 -15.14 -21.51 -15.26
C LEU A 782 -14.94 -19.99 -15.35
N PRO A 783 -13.97 -19.38 -14.63
CA PRO A 783 -13.69 -17.94 -14.77
C PRO A 783 -13.31 -17.52 -16.19
N LEU A 784 -12.45 -18.31 -16.86
CA LEU A 784 -12.08 -18.03 -18.25
C LEU A 784 -13.27 -18.11 -19.19
N SER A 785 -14.15 -19.12 -19.02
CA SER A 785 -15.37 -19.25 -19.80
C SER A 785 -16.32 -18.07 -19.60
N ILE A 786 -16.50 -17.62 -18.36
CA ILE A 786 -17.31 -16.43 -18.04
C ILE A 786 -16.70 -15.18 -18.66
N TYR A 787 -15.39 -15.03 -18.55
CA TYR A 787 -14.67 -13.89 -19.09
C TYR A 787 -14.79 -13.81 -20.62
N ILE A 788 -14.65 -14.93 -21.31
CA ILE A 788 -14.86 -14.99 -22.77
C ILE A 788 -16.32 -14.72 -23.10
N ALA A 789 -17.28 -15.31 -22.37
CA ALA A 789 -18.71 -15.11 -22.60
C ALA A 789 -19.17 -13.65 -22.39
N SER A 790 -18.47 -12.86 -21.56
CA SER A 790 -18.77 -11.44 -21.38
C SER A 790 -18.54 -10.59 -22.64
N TYR A 791 -17.83 -11.13 -23.64
CA TYR A 791 -17.68 -10.47 -24.94
C TYR A 791 -18.82 -10.79 -25.92
N LEU A 792 -19.91 -11.42 -25.48
CA LEU A 792 -21.05 -11.73 -26.33
C LEU A 792 -21.61 -10.52 -27.13
N PRO A 793 -21.71 -9.28 -26.58
CA PRO A 793 -22.12 -8.12 -27.38
C PRO A 793 -21.18 -7.80 -28.55
N TYR A 794 -19.90 -8.10 -28.44
CA TYR A 794 -18.95 -7.92 -29.53
C TYR A 794 -19.21 -8.91 -30.68
N TRP A 795 -19.57 -10.17 -30.36
CA TRP A 795 -19.95 -11.18 -31.33
C TRP A 795 -21.31 -10.89 -31.98
N TRP A 796 -22.24 -10.28 -31.25
CA TRP A 796 -23.53 -9.87 -31.85
C TRP A 796 -23.33 -8.76 -32.87
N ARG A 797 -22.40 -7.84 -32.61
CA ARG A 797 -22.08 -6.75 -33.53
C ARG A 797 -21.32 -7.26 -34.78
N ASP A 798 -20.31 -8.09 -34.58
CA ASP A 798 -19.43 -8.58 -35.62
C ASP A 798 -19.32 -10.12 -35.54
N PRO A 799 -20.06 -10.84 -36.39
CA PRO A 799 -19.97 -12.30 -36.46
C PRO A 799 -18.56 -12.84 -36.84
N GLY A 800 -17.69 -12.01 -37.38
CA GLY A 800 -16.28 -12.32 -37.65
C GLY A 800 -15.36 -12.20 -36.44
N PHE A 801 -15.84 -11.64 -35.32
CA PHE A 801 -15.07 -11.52 -34.07
C PHE A 801 -14.66 -12.89 -33.54
N GLY A 802 -13.38 -13.18 -33.52
CA GLY A 802 -12.83 -14.49 -33.11
C GLY A 802 -11.97 -14.41 -31.84
N LEU A 803 -11.36 -15.55 -31.46
CA LEU A 803 -10.46 -15.63 -30.33
C LEU A 803 -9.21 -14.75 -30.50
N ALA A 804 -8.75 -14.52 -31.74
CA ALA A 804 -7.63 -13.63 -32.02
C ALA A 804 -7.97 -12.17 -31.74
N ASP A 805 -9.21 -11.76 -32.06
CA ASP A 805 -9.72 -10.41 -31.78
C ASP A 805 -9.91 -10.23 -30.28
N TRP A 806 -10.49 -11.22 -29.63
CA TRP A 806 -10.60 -11.25 -28.17
C TRP A 806 -9.23 -11.08 -27.51
N TRP A 807 -8.20 -11.81 -27.97
CA TRP A 807 -6.83 -11.68 -27.45
C TRP A 807 -6.25 -10.29 -27.71
N ARG A 808 -6.48 -9.70 -28.91
CA ARG A 808 -6.07 -8.32 -29.20
C ARG A 808 -6.68 -7.31 -28.24
N CYS A 809 -7.94 -7.49 -27.85
CA CYS A 809 -8.56 -6.66 -26.80
C CYS A 809 -7.79 -6.74 -25.46
N GLN A 810 -7.34 -7.96 -25.05
CA GLN A 810 -6.57 -8.12 -23.79
C GLN A 810 -5.23 -7.39 -23.85
N VAL A 811 -4.52 -7.54 -24.96
CA VAL A 811 -3.23 -6.86 -25.19
C VAL A 811 -3.41 -5.34 -25.20
N SER A 812 -4.45 -4.85 -25.88
CA SER A 812 -4.77 -3.41 -25.91
C SER A 812 -5.06 -2.85 -24.52
N MET A 813 -5.90 -3.54 -23.72
CA MET A 813 -6.17 -3.17 -22.33
C MET A 813 -4.89 -3.13 -21.49
N TYR A 814 -4.04 -4.15 -21.58
CA TYR A 814 -2.79 -4.22 -20.86
C TYR A 814 -1.87 -3.05 -21.23
N ASN A 815 -1.69 -2.81 -22.53
CA ASN A 815 -0.86 -1.70 -23.03
C ASN A 815 -1.39 -0.35 -22.52
N TYR A 816 -2.70 -0.11 -22.63
CA TYR A 816 -3.31 1.12 -22.09
C TYR A 816 -2.97 1.33 -20.61
N HIS A 817 -3.18 0.30 -19.76
CA HIS A 817 -2.95 0.43 -18.32
C HIS A 817 -1.47 0.49 -17.92
N SER A 818 -0.57 -0.04 -18.73
CA SER A 818 0.87 -0.05 -18.44
C SER A 818 1.61 1.20 -18.94
N THR A 819 1.07 1.88 -19.97
CA THR A 819 1.71 3.05 -20.58
C THR A 819 1.02 4.38 -20.29
N LEU A 820 -0.08 4.37 -19.50
CA LEU A 820 -0.83 5.59 -19.18
C LEU A 820 -0.02 6.54 -18.29
N GLU A 821 0.36 7.70 -18.83
CA GLU A 821 1.09 8.77 -18.13
C GLU A 821 0.20 9.97 -17.76
N ALA A 822 -1.12 9.85 -17.94
CA ALA A 822 -2.07 10.92 -17.64
C ALA A 822 -2.00 11.33 -16.17
N THR A 823 -2.12 12.62 -15.91
CA THR A 823 -2.30 13.22 -14.58
C THR A 823 -3.73 13.69 -14.40
N HIS A 824 -4.23 13.70 -13.16
CA HIS A 824 -5.57 14.17 -12.86
C HIS A 824 -5.59 15.00 -11.57
N PRO A 825 -6.34 16.13 -11.50
CA PRO A 825 -6.37 16.99 -10.31
C PRO A 825 -6.78 16.27 -9.02
N PHE A 826 -7.57 15.19 -9.10
CA PHE A 826 -8.05 14.39 -7.97
C PHE A 826 -7.36 13.03 -7.86
N GLU A 827 -6.23 12.84 -8.54
CA GLU A 827 -5.44 11.64 -8.33
C GLU A 827 -4.95 11.53 -6.88
N SER A 828 -4.77 10.32 -6.42
CA SER A 828 -4.30 10.06 -5.07
C SER A 828 -3.56 8.73 -5.00
N ARG A 829 -2.47 8.69 -4.25
CA ARG A 829 -1.66 7.50 -4.06
C ARG A 829 -2.27 6.60 -2.96
N TRP A 830 -2.02 5.30 -3.02
CA TRP A 830 -2.56 4.28 -2.13
C TRP A 830 -2.44 4.60 -0.63
N TYR A 831 -1.37 5.27 -0.20
CA TYR A 831 -1.16 5.61 1.22
C TYR A 831 -2.11 6.70 1.74
N THR A 832 -2.60 7.56 0.87
CA THR A 832 -3.60 8.59 1.23
C THR A 832 -4.98 7.99 1.42
N TRP A 833 -5.24 6.82 0.79
CA TRP A 833 -6.53 6.14 0.87
C TRP A 833 -6.80 5.58 2.26
N LEU A 834 -5.75 5.13 2.98
CA LEU A 834 -5.90 4.57 4.33
C LEU A 834 -6.60 5.52 5.30
N LEU A 835 -6.40 6.82 5.11
CA LEU A 835 -7.00 7.89 5.92
C LEU A 835 -8.12 8.64 5.19
N GLY A 836 -8.39 8.33 3.92
CA GLY A 836 -9.43 8.98 3.12
C GLY A 836 -9.18 10.47 2.86
N LEU A 837 -7.90 10.86 2.69
CA LEU A 837 -7.48 12.27 2.68
C LEU A 837 -7.85 13.05 1.42
N ARG A 838 -8.10 12.38 0.29
CA ARG A 838 -8.39 13.03 -0.99
C ARG A 838 -9.61 12.40 -1.67
N PRO A 839 -10.80 12.97 -1.47
CA PRO A 839 -12.01 12.58 -2.20
C PRO A 839 -11.86 12.80 -3.70
N VAL A 840 -12.65 12.07 -4.48
CA VAL A 840 -12.73 12.27 -5.93
C VAL A 840 -13.98 13.08 -6.23
N TRP A 841 -13.82 14.15 -6.96
CA TRP A 841 -14.92 14.99 -7.37
C TRP A 841 -15.58 14.43 -8.63
N TYR A 842 -16.84 13.96 -8.54
CA TYR A 842 -17.56 13.34 -9.65
C TYR A 842 -18.41 14.34 -10.43
N TYR A 843 -19.06 15.28 -9.74
CA TYR A 843 -20.04 16.17 -10.34
C TYR A 843 -20.10 17.52 -9.64
N ARG A 844 -20.27 18.56 -10.44
CA ARG A 844 -20.65 19.92 -10.03
C ARG A 844 -21.77 20.41 -10.93
N ASN A 845 -22.83 20.98 -10.36
CA ASN A 845 -23.82 21.67 -11.17
C ASN A 845 -23.39 23.12 -11.44
N ALA A 846 -23.20 23.42 -12.72
CA ALA A 846 -22.80 24.76 -13.17
C ALA A 846 -24.02 25.68 -13.46
N TYR A 847 -25.24 25.14 -13.47
CA TYR A 847 -26.44 25.83 -13.88
C TYR A 847 -27.32 26.30 -12.69
N LEU A 848 -26.78 26.28 -11.49
CA LEU A 848 -27.53 26.70 -10.31
C LEU A 848 -27.51 28.22 -10.12
N PRO A 849 -28.60 28.80 -9.56
CA PRO A 849 -28.63 30.22 -9.17
C PRO A 849 -27.49 30.60 -8.21
N ALA A 850 -27.08 31.86 -8.23
CA ALA A 850 -26.09 32.41 -7.32
C ALA A 850 -26.44 32.11 -5.86
N GLY A 851 -25.43 31.69 -5.05
CA GLY A 851 -25.61 31.33 -3.65
C GLY A 851 -25.97 29.88 -3.37
N LEU A 852 -26.26 29.06 -4.40
CA LEU A 852 -26.43 27.60 -4.29
C LEU A 852 -25.26 26.85 -4.90
N LYS A 853 -24.93 25.72 -4.31
CA LYS A 853 -23.94 24.77 -4.83
C LYS A 853 -24.49 23.35 -4.76
N ALA A 854 -24.19 22.51 -5.75
CA ALA A 854 -24.45 21.08 -5.75
C ALA A 854 -23.24 20.32 -6.27
N SER A 855 -22.88 19.25 -5.59
CA SER A 855 -21.72 18.44 -5.93
C SER A 855 -21.98 16.97 -5.56
N ILE A 856 -21.29 16.06 -6.27
CA ILE A 856 -21.19 14.65 -5.89
C ILE A 856 -19.74 14.28 -5.76
N ALA A 857 -19.35 13.69 -4.62
CA ALA A 857 -17.99 13.27 -4.34
C ALA A 857 -17.92 11.81 -3.90
N GLY A 858 -16.89 11.11 -4.38
CA GLY A 858 -16.48 9.80 -3.87
C GLY A 858 -15.61 9.96 -2.64
N MET A 859 -16.17 9.70 -1.46
CA MET A 859 -15.54 9.94 -0.17
C MET A 859 -15.39 8.66 0.66
N ALA A 860 -14.36 8.62 1.51
CA ALA A 860 -14.22 7.58 2.53
C ALA A 860 -15.31 7.72 3.61
N GLY A 861 -15.96 6.62 3.96
CA GLY A 861 -16.82 6.55 5.15
C GLY A 861 -15.97 6.47 6.42
N PRO A 862 -15.83 7.54 7.24
CA PRO A 862 -14.80 7.61 8.29
C PRO A 862 -14.88 6.45 9.30
N VAL A 863 -16.07 5.98 9.63
CA VAL A 863 -16.29 4.93 10.65
C VAL A 863 -15.73 3.59 10.17
N ILE A 864 -16.01 3.19 8.92
CA ILE A 864 -15.49 1.93 8.36
C ILE A 864 -13.98 2.04 8.11
N TRP A 865 -13.53 3.14 7.54
CA TRP A 865 -12.14 3.29 7.12
C TRP A 865 -11.19 3.41 8.31
N LEU A 866 -11.39 4.37 9.20
CA LEU A 866 -10.54 4.57 10.36
C LEU A 866 -10.73 3.48 11.43
N GLY A 867 -11.99 3.11 11.71
CA GLY A 867 -12.28 2.03 12.63
C GLY A 867 -11.78 0.67 12.13
N GLY A 868 -11.89 0.43 10.81
CA GLY A 868 -11.37 -0.75 10.15
C GLY A 868 -9.85 -0.82 10.15
N LEU A 869 -9.16 0.30 9.88
CA LEU A 869 -7.70 0.37 9.96
C LEU A 869 -7.20 0.05 11.38
N ALA A 870 -7.80 0.64 12.40
CA ALA A 870 -7.48 0.33 13.80
C ALA A 870 -7.72 -1.16 14.12
N ALA A 871 -8.80 -1.75 13.61
CA ALA A 871 -9.10 -3.16 13.79
C ALA A 871 -8.11 -4.08 13.05
N LEU A 872 -7.68 -3.71 11.84
CA LEU A 872 -6.65 -4.46 11.08
C LEU A 872 -5.31 -4.46 11.83
N LEU A 873 -4.89 -3.32 12.35
CA LEU A 873 -3.66 -3.21 13.17
C LEU A 873 -3.77 -4.06 14.44
N TRP A 874 -4.95 -4.07 15.08
CA TRP A 874 -5.21 -4.94 16.24
C TRP A 874 -5.16 -6.42 15.87
N LEU A 875 -5.75 -6.84 14.75
CA LEU A 875 -5.69 -8.21 14.27
C LEU A 875 -4.25 -8.63 13.94
N LEU A 876 -3.50 -7.75 13.26
CA LEU A 876 -2.09 -7.98 12.95
C LEU A 876 -1.28 -8.17 14.23
N TRP A 877 -1.42 -7.27 15.20
CA TRP A 877 -0.78 -7.41 16.50
C TRP A 877 -1.13 -8.75 17.19
N ARG A 878 -2.38 -9.16 17.16
CA ARG A 878 -2.78 -10.44 17.73
C ARG A 878 -2.14 -11.64 17.03
N GLN A 879 -1.99 -11.59 15.69
CA GLN A 879 -1.28 -12.66 14.96
C GLN A 879 0.18 -12.74 15.39
N VAL A 880 0.87 -11.60 15.41
CA VAL A 880 2.28 -11.49 15.79
C VAL A 880 2.51 -11.95 17.23
N SER A 881 1.60 -11.61 18.13
CA SER A 881 1.67 -12.02 19.55
C SER A 881 1.28 -13.49 19.78
N GLY A 882 1.06 -14.28 18.73
CA GLY A 882 0.64 -15.67 18.85
C GLY A 882 -0.74 -15.88 19.50
N ARG A 883 -1.53 -14.82 19.61
CA ARG A 883 -2.91 -14.81 20.13
C ARG A 883 -3.94 -14.67 19.01
N GLY A 884 -3.47 -14.81 17.77
CA GLY A 884 -4.27 -14.66 16.58
C GLY A 884 -5.31 -15.76 16.39
N SER A 885 -6.14 -15.60 15.39
CA SER A 885 -7.14 -16.59 14.97
C SER A 885 -7.07 -16.79 13.46
N TYR A 886 -7.49 -17.95 12.97
CA TYR A 886 -7.60 -18.20 11.53
C TYR A 886 -8.53 -17.20 10.83
N ALA A 887 -9.61 -16.77 11.50
CA ALA A 887 -10.51 -15.75 10.99
C ALA A 887 -9.80 -14.39 10.82
N GLY A 888 -9.00 -13.98 11.81
CA GLY A 888 -8.20 -12.76 11.76
C GLY A 888 -7.13 -12.82 10.66
N ALA A 889 -6.42 -13.95 10.54
CA ALA A 889 -5.45 -14.17 9.46
C ALA A 889 -6.12 -14.09 8.09
N GLY A 890 -7.30 -14.74 7.94
CA GLY A 890 -8.05 -14.70 6.68
C GLY A 890 -8.48 -13.30 6.26
N VAL A 891 -8.93 -12.47 7.20
CA VAL A 891 -9.29 -11.06 6.93
C VAL A 891 -8.07 -10.24 6.52
N LEU A 892 -6.93 -10.42 7.21
CA LEU A 892 -5.68 -9.73 6.87
C LEU A 892 -5.17 -10.11 5.48
N ILE A 893 -5.25 -11.40 5.10
CA ILE A 893 -4.88 -11.89 3.77
C ILE A 893 -5.78 -11.27 2.70
N LEU A 894 -7.11 -11.32 2.89
CA LEU A 894 -8.06 -10.78 1.94
C LEU A 894 -7.90 -9.26 1.78
N TYR A 895 -7.65 -8.54 2.87
CA TYR A 895 -7.35 -7.11 2.83
C TYR A 895 -6.04 -6.83 2.08
N GLY A 896 -4.96 -7.51 2.46
CA GLY A 896 -3.64 -7.30 1.88
C GLY A 896 -3.62 -7.55 0.38
N THR A 897 -4.29 -8.59 -0.11
CA THR A 897 -4.33 -8.91 -1.54
C THR A 897 -5.16 -7.91 -2.35
N GLN A 898 -6.04 -7.12 -1.74
CA GLN A 898 -6.74 -6.03 -2.42
C GLN A 898 -5.93 -4.72 -2.40
N LEU A 899 -5.07 -4.48 -1.42
CA LEU A 899 -4.31 -3.24 -1.30
C LEU A 899 -2.93 -3.31 -1.94
N ILE A 900 -2.18 -4.39 -1.71
CA ILE A 900 -0.77 -4.52 -2.14
C ILE A 900 -0.56 -4.29 -3.65
N PRO A 901 -1.40 -4.81 -4.57
CA PRO A 901 -1.20 -4.56 -5.99
C PRO A 901 -1.23 -3.07 -6.37
N TRP A 902 -2.03 -2.27 -5.67
CA TRP A 902 -2.10 -0.81 -5.91
C TRP A 902 -0.84 -0.06 -5.49
N MET A 903 -0.04 -0.65 -4.60
CA MET A 903 1.26 -0.09 -4.22
C MET A 903 2.26 -0.12 -5.37
N LEU A 904 2.05 -1.06 -6.33
CA LEU A 904 2.91 -1.27 -7.50
C LEU A 904 2.45 -0.51 -8.74
N VAL A 905 1.28 0.15 -8.67
CA VAL A 905 0.73 0.89 -9.80
C VAL A 905 1.30 2.30 -9.81
N SER A 906 2.05 2.65 -10.87
CA SER A 906 2.71 3.95 -11.06
C SER A 906 1.80 5.02 -11.68
N ARG A 907 0.82 4.60 -12.50
CA ARG A 907 -0.13 5.50 -13.17
C ARG A 907 -1.06 6.23 -12.20
N CYS A 908 -1.79 7.20 -12.71
CA CYS A 908 -2.87 7.90 -12.02
C CYS A 908 -3.87 6.93 -11.37
N THR A 909 -4.09 7.08 -10.06
CA THR A 909 -5.01 6.27 -9.25
C THR A 909 -5.89 7.16 -8.38
N PHE A 910 -7.00 6.60 -7.85
CA PHE A 910 -8.03 7.34 -7.14
C PHE A 910 -8.51 6.61 -5.89
N LEU A 911 -9.09 7.34 -4.94
CA LEU A 911 -9.61 6.82 -3.67
C LEU A 911 -10.58 5.64 -3.84
N TYR A 912 -11.43 5.63 -4.87
CA TYR A 912 -12.40 4.55 -5.11
C TYR A 912 -11.77 3.19 -5.42
N HIS A 913 -10.50 3.14 -5.83
CA HIS A 913 -9.77 1.87 -5.96
C HIS A 913 -9.60 1.13 -4.63
N TYR A 914 -9.68 1.84 -3.49
CA TYR A 914 -9.66 1.23 -2.15
C TYR A 914 -11.02 0.65 -1.72
N PHE A 915 -12.09 0.86 -2.47
CA PHE A 915 -13.43 0.41 -2.10
C PHE A 915 -13.52 -1.10 -1.82
N PRO A 916 -12.97 -2.02 -2.64
CA PRO A 916 -12.94 -3.44 -2.30
C PRO A 916 -12.21 -3.74 -0.98
N SER A 917 -11.11 -3.04 -0.69
CA SER A 917 -10.34 -3.19 0.56
C SER A 917 -11.17 -2.78 1.78
N SER A 918 -12.03 -1.76 1.66
CA SER A 918 -12.88 -1.26 2.75
C SER A 918 -13.89 -2.30 3.24
N MET A 919 -14.28 -3.28 2.40
CA MET A 919 -15.12 -4.41 2.81
C MET A 919 -14.43 -5.28 3.86
N PHE A 920 -13.13 -5.43 3.76
CA PHE A 920 -12.33 -6.18 4.74
C PHE A 920 -11.97 -5.34 5.96
N CYS A 921 -11.93 -4.00 5.85
CA CYS A 921 -11.91 -3.08 6.99
C CYS A 921 -13.17 -3.26 7.86
N LEU A 922 -14.35 -3.30 7.23
CA LEU A 922 -15.62 -3.58 7.90
C LEU A 922 -15.62 -4.94 8.58
N ALA A 923 -15.13 -5.97 7.89
CA ALA A 923 -15.01 -7.32 8.45
C ALA A 923 -14.06 -7.39 9.65
N ALA A 924 -12.92 -6.69 9.57
CA ALA A 924 -11.95 -6.59 10.68
C ALA A 924 -12.58 -5.93 11.90
N LEU A 925 -13.25 -4.77 11.72
CA LEU A 925 -13.93 -4.05 12.79
C LEU A 925 -14.99 -4.92 13.47
N ALA A 926 -15.82 -5.58 12.67
CA ALA A 926 -16.86 -6.48 13.17
C ALA A 926 -16.26 -7.69 13.92
N LEU A 927 -15.17 -8.28 13.41
CA LEU A 927 -14.51 -9.42 14.03
C LEU A 927 -13.86 -9.04 15.36
N VAL A 928 -13.18 -7.90 15.44
CA VAL A 928 -12.55 -7.41 16.69
C VAL A 928 -13.61 -7.19 17.77
N LEU A 929 -14.71 -6.53 17.45
CA LEU A 929 -15.80 -6.29 18.39
C LEU A 929 -16.53 -7.58 18.78
N ALA A 930 -16.76 -8.50 17.83
CA ALA A 930 -17.41 -9.79 18.08
C ALA A 930 -16.59 -10.72 18.98
N THR A 931 -15.27 -10.58 18.98
CA THR A 931 -14.33 -11.40 19.79
C THR A 931 -13.86 -10.72 21.07
N ALA A 932 -14.33 -9.50 21.37
CA ALA A 932 -14.00 -8.79 22.60
C ALA A 932 -14.51 -9.55 23.84
N GLN A 933 -13.75 -9.50 24.93
CA GLN A 933 -14.10 -10.18 26.19
C GLN A 933 -15.39 -9.60 26.80
N ASP A 934 -15.50 -8.28 26.87
CA ASP A 934 -16.72 -7.59 27.34
C ASP A 934 -17.69 -7.36 26.17
N GLN A 935 -18.59 -8.29 25.97
CA GLN A 935 -19.62 -8.23 24.91
C GLN A 935 -20.63 -7.09 25.11
N ARG A 936 -20.86 -6.63 26.37
CA ARG A 936 -21.77 -5.49 26.63
C ARG A 936 -21.15 -4.18 26.12
N ARG A 937 -19.87 -3.95 26.45
CA ARG A 937 -19.11 -2.78 25.94
C ARG A 937 -18.97 -2.83 24.43
N ALA A 938 -18.66 -3.99 23.85
CA ALA A 938 -18.55 -4.15 22.41
C ALA A 938 -19.85 -3.81 21.66
N LYS A 939 -21.01 -4.27 22.18
CA LYS A 939 -22.32 -3.93 21.61
C LYS A 939 -22.63 -2.43 21.73
N ARG A 940 -22.33 -1.81 22.88
CA ARG A 940 -22.52 -0.35 23.07
C ARG A 940 -21.63 0.45 22.10
N LEU A 941 -20.37 0.05 21.94
CA LEU A 941 -19.47 0.68 20.99
C LEU A 941 -19.97 0.49 19.55
N GLY A 942 -20.40 -0.72 19.17
CA GLY A 942 -20.98 -0.97 17.86
C GLY A 942 -22.22 -0.11 17.57
N ALA A 943 -23.11 0.06 18.57
CA ALA A 943 -24.27 0.95 18.45
C ALA A 943 -23.85 2.43 18.32
N ALA A 944 -22.83 2.87 19.08
CA ALA A 944 -22.29 4.23 18.99
C ALA A 944 -21.67 4.50 17.61
N LEU A 945 -20.93 3.52 17.05
CA LEU A 945 -20.37 3.61 15.69
C LEU A 945 -21.48 3.71 14.62
N CYS A 946 -22.57 2.93 14.75
CA CYS A 946 -23.72 3.05 13.86
C CYS A 946 -24.39 4.43 13.96
N ALA A 947 -24.55 4.95 15.17
CA ALA A 947 -25.11 6.29 15.39
C ALA A 947 -24.18 7.39 14.79
N ALA A 948 -22.89 7.29 14.99
CA ALA A 948 -21.91 8.20 14.39
C ALA A 948 -21.95 8.14 12.85
N ALA A 949 -22.02 6.93 12.28
CA ALA A 949 -22.15 6.76 10.83
C ALA A 949 -23.43 7.41 10.29
N LEU A 950 -24.56 7.27 11.00
CA LEU A 950 -25.83 7.89 10.61
C LEU A 950 -25.74 9.43 10.64
N VAL A 951 -25.20 10.01 11.72
CA VAL A 951 -25.02 11.46 11.83
C VAL A 951 -24.14 11.99 10.69
N LEU A 952 -23.01 11.34 10.43
CA LEU A 952 -22.09 11.73 9.37
C LEU A 952 -22.73 11.56 7.98
N PHE A 953 -23.47 10.47 7.75
CA PHE A 953 -24.16 10.24 6.47
C PHE A 953 -25.21 11.31 6.19
N VAL A 954 -26.02 11.67 7.19
CA VAL A 954 -27.01 12.75 7.05
C VAL A 954 -26.34 14.10 6.84
N TRP A 955 -25.22 14.38 7.53
CA TRP A 955 -24.47 15.61 7.38
C TRP A 955 -23.89 15.77 5.97
N TYR A 956 -23.24 14.72 5.44
CA TYR A 956 -22.62 14.71 4.12
C TYR A 956 -23.57 14.33 2.98
N TYR A 957 -24.84 13.96 3.25
CA TYR A 957 -25.77 13.49 2.23
C TYR A 957 -25.88 14.42 1.00
N PRO A 958 -25.85 15.77 1.12
CA PRO A 958 -25.87 16.65 -0.05
C PRO A 958 -24.63 16.44 -0.97
N ALA A 959 -23.44 16.30 -0.39
CA ALA A 959 -22.20 16.07 -1.12
C ALA A 959 -22.07 14.64 -1.72
N LEU A 960 -22.95 13.72 -1.31
CA LEU A 960 -23.03 12.37 -1.85
C LEU A 960 -24.12 12.18 -2.89
N SER A 961 -25.16 13.03 -2.87
CA SER A 961 -26.37 12.89 -3.68
C SER A 961 -26.54 13.94 -4.77
N GLY A 962 -25.80 15.04 -4.71
CA GLY A 962 -25.96 16.17 -5.62
C GLY A 962 -27.13 17.09 -5.28
N LEU A 963 -27.63 17.05 -4.04
CA LEU A 963 -28.67 17.98 -3.60
C LEU A 963 -28.11 19.41 -3.52
N PRO A 964 -28.80 20.40 -4.09
CA PRO A 964 -28.45 21.81 -3.96
C PRO A 964 -28.51 22.27 -2.50
N ILE A 965 -27.48 22.96 -2.04
CA ILE A 965 -27.39 23.58 -0.71
C ILE A 965 -26.84 25.00 -0.79
N ALA A 966 -27.10 25.79 0.24
CA ALA A 966 -26.52 27.11 0.35
C ALA A 966 -24.98 27.07 0.38
N ALA A 967 -24.31 28.02 -0.27
CA ALA A 967 -22.86 28.07 -0.41
C ALA A 967 -22.13 27.99 0.94
N TRP A 968 -22.59 28.71 1.99
CA TRP A 968 -21.99 28.66 3.32
C TRP A 968 -21.99 27.25 3.94
N ARG A 969 -23.03 26.43 3.65
CA ARG A 969 -23.12 25.05 4.13
C ARG A 969 -22.18 24.15 3.32
N ALA A 970 -22.03 24.39 2.02
CA ALA A 970 -21.06 23.69 1.19
C ALA A 970 -19.63 23.89 1.68
N ASP A 971 -19.28 25.12 2.07
CA ASP A 971 -17.97 25.44 2.61
C ASP A 971 -17.69 24.70 3.94
N LEU A 972 -18.71 24.49 4.78
CA LEU A 972 -18.59 23.69 6.02
C LEU A 972 -18.35 22.19 5.77
N LEU A 973 -18.69 21.67 4.59
CA LEU A 973 -18.43 20.26 4.23
C LEU A 973 -17.00 20.04 3.75
N ASN A 974 -16.29 21.07 3.31
CA ASN A 974 -14.90 21.03 2.92
C ASN A 974 -13.97 21.13 4.16
N LEU A 975 -13.98 20.09 5.03
CA LEU A 975 -13.24 20.09 6.29
C LEU A 975 -11.71 20.13 6.14
N LEU A 976 -11.18 19.61 5.04
CA LEU A 976 -9.75 19.58 4.74
C LEU A 976 -9.47 20.34 3.45
N PRO A 977 -8.33 21.03 3.33
CA PRO A 977 -7.94 21.70 2.08
C PRO A 977 -7.89 20.74 0.87
N SER A 978 -7.66 19.46 1.13
CA SER A 978 -7.62 18.40 0.10
C SER A 978 -9.00 17.92 -0.37
N PHE A 979 -10.10 18.35 0.28
CA PHE A 979 -11.45 17.91 -0.11
C PHE A 979 -11.91 18.56 -1.40
N GLY A 980 -11.91 19.89 -1.50
CA GLY A 980 -12.04 20.65 -2.75
C GLY A 980 -13.17 20.25 -3.70
N PHE A 981 -14.33 19.77 -3.22
CA PHE A 981 -15.42 19.26 -4.05
C PHE A 981 -16.66 20.18 -4.10
N TYR A 982 -16.54 21.46 -3.67
CA TYR A 982 -17.56 22.48 -3.81
C TYR A 982 -17.02 23.77 -4.42
#